data_d43342eb1e46104a15b309de2222d5dd
#
_entry.id   d43342eb1e46104a15b309de2222d5dd
#
_cell.length_a   1.000
_cell.length_b   1.000
_cell.length_c   1.000
_cell.angle_alpha   90.00
_cell.angle_beta   90.00
_cell.angle_gamma   90.00
#
_symmetry.space_group_name_H-M   'P 1'
#
loop_
_entity.id
_entity.type
_entity.pdbx_description
1 polymer ?
#
loop_
_entity_poly.entity_id
_entity_poly.type
_entity_poly.pdbx_seq_one_letter_code
_entity_poly.pdbx_strand_id
1 'polypeptide(L)'
;MKIIKRNGAEVPFDIQKIEVAVTKANNSVAEADRMTPVQIRRIAESVELQCQKMNRAPTVEEIQDMVEHHIMAHGAFEVAKHYITYRYTRSLVRKANTTDDKILSLIECNNEEAKQENSNKNPVVNSTQRDYMAGEVSRDITNRLLLPREIVEAHEEGIIHFHDTDYFAQHMHNCDLVNLEDMLQNGTVITGTMIEKPHSFATACNIATQIVAQVASNQYGGQSISLTHLAPFVEVSRQKIRRIVLAEMASIGVDPGEEKISELVEARLREEIRRGVQTIQYQVVTLLTTNGQAPFITVFMYLNEARNEREKKDLAMIIEEMLLQRYQCVKNEQGVWVTPAFPKLIYTLEEDNIHEDAPYWYLTELAAKCTARRMVPDYISEKKMKELKGDVYTCMGCRSFLTPDRFTDAGIGNVANAGNYEPGKHKYYGRFNQGVVTINLPDVALSSGGNTEKFWQIFEERLELCHKALRCRHERLLGTTSDAAPILWQYGALARLKKGETIDKLLYNGYSTISLGYAGLYECVKYMTGKSHTDPSATPFALAIMQKMNDKCKEWKTAENIDYSLYGTPLESTTYKFAKCLQKRFGVIKGITDKGYITNSYHVNVTEEIDAFTKLEFEAQFQHLSPGGAISYVEVPDMQNNIPAVLEVMKFIYDHIIYAELNTKSDYCQVCGWDGEIQIVEEDGKLIWKCPQCGNTDQDKMNVARRTCGYIGTQFWNQGRTQEIKDRVLHL
;
A
#
# COMPACT_ATOMS: atom_id res chain seq x y z
N MET A 1 -12.43 6.63 35.89
CA MET A 1 -12.27 5.20 36.26
C MET A 1 -11.83 4.43 35.03
N LYS A 2 -10.91 3.50 35.18
CA LYS A 2 -10.45 2.60 34.10
C LYS A 2 -11.00 1.18 34.29
N ILE A 3 -11.08 0.45 33.21
CA ILE A 3 -11.46 -0.96 33.18
C ILE A 3 -10.42 -1.78 32.41
N ILE A 4 -10.32 -3.06 32.72
CA ILE A 4 -9.42 -3.98 32.03
C ILE A 4 -10.21 -4.72 30.96
N LYS A 5 -9.84 -4.52 29.70
CA LYS A 5 -10.36 -5.31 28.58
C LYS A 5 -9.87 -6.76 28.65
N ARG A 6 -10.53 -7.68 27.92
CA ARG A 6 -10.16 -9.11 27.83
C ARG A 6 -8.74 -9.36 27.33
N ASN A 7 -8.20 -8.45 26.52
CA ASN A 7 -6.80 -8.47 26.04
C ASN A 7 -5.79 -7.88 27.03
N GLY A 8 -6.22 -7.56 28.26
CA GLY A 8 -5.37 -6.96 29.28
C GLY A 8 -5.18 -5.44 29.19
N ALA A 9 -5.68 -4.78 28.15
CA ALA A 9 -5.54 -3.32 28.00
C ALA A 9 -6.46 -2.57 28.97
N GLU A 10 -5.92 -1.55 29.62
CA GLU A 10 -6.71 -0.59 30.42
C GLU A 10 -7.32 0.50 29.53
N VAL A 11 -8.63 0.70 29.65
CA VAL A 11 -9.36 1.74 28.91
C VAL A 11 -10.30 2.51 29.85
N PRO A 12 -10.72 3.74 29.52
CA PRO A 12 -11.75 4.46 30.25
C PRO A 12 -13.07 3.67 30.35
N PHE A 13 -13.73 3.76 31.47
CA PHE A 13 -15.08 3.21 31.67
C PHE A 13 -16.07 4.04 30.84
N ASP A 14 -16.98 3.36 30.18
CA ASP A 14 -18.01 3.95 29.33
C ASP A 14 -19.38 3.36 29.69
N ILE A 15 -20.18 4.15 30.39
CA ILE A 15 -21.51 3.76 30.85
C ILE A 15 -22.49 3.49 29.68
N GLN A 16 -22.33 4.18 28.55
CA GLN A 16 -23.20 3.99 27.39
C GLN A 16 -23.13 2.58 26.84
N LYS A 17 -21.97 1.93 26.93
CA LYS A 17 -21.82 0.53 26.49
C LYS A 17 -22.69 -0.42 27.29
N ILE A 18 -22.91 -0.15 28.56
CA ILE A 18 -23.83 -0.93 29.42
C ILE A 18 -25.27 -0.68 28.98
N GLU A 19 -25.66 0.60 28.84
CA GLU A 19 -27.00 0.96 28.38
C GLU A 19 -27.34 0.31 27.04
N VAL A 20 -26.44 0.37 26.07
CA VAL A 20 -26.62 -0.24 24.74
C VAL A 20 -26.75 -1.75 24.83
N ALA A 21 -25.92 -2.42 25.62
CA ALA A 21 -25.95 -3.87 25.78
C ALA A 21 -27.27 -4.36 26.43
N VAL A 22 -27.71 -3.68 27.48
CA VAL A 22 -28.98 -3.98 28.14
C VAL A 22 -30.16 -3.66 27.25
N THR A 23 -30.16 -2.56 26.51
CA THR A 23 -31.19 -2.20 25.53
C THR A 23 -31.34 -3.24 24.44
N LYS A 24 -30.23 -3.78 23.92
CA LYS A 24 -30.30 -4.86 22.92
C LYS A 24 -30.99 -6.10 23.47
N ALA A 25 -30.65 -6.53 24.68
CA ALA A 25 -31.34 -7.65 25.33
C ALA A 25 -32.83 -7.34 25.60
N ASN A 26 -33.12 -6.13 26.02
CA ASN A 26 -34.48 -5.65 26.28
C ASN A 26 -35.36 -5.65 25.02
N ASN A 27 -34.79 -5.29 23.87
CA ASN A 27 -35.51 -5.28 22.60
C ASN A 27 -35.77 -6.69 22.03
N SER A 28 -35.09 -7.71 22.52
CA SER A 28 -35.26 -9.09 22.08
C SER A 28 -36.35 -9.87 22.84
N VAL A 29 -36.98 -9.27 23.89
CA VAL A 29 -38.08 -9.86 24.63
C VAL A 29 -39.44 -9.28 24.24
N ALA A 30 -40.51 -9.96 24.62
CA ALA A 30 -41.87 -9.47 24.37
C ALA A 30 -42.11 -8.11 25.04
N GLU A 31 -42.93 -7.27 24.43
CA GLU A 31 -43.15 -5.88 24.89
C GLU A 31 -43.61 -5.79 26.36
N ALA A 32 -44.40 -6.75 26.80
CA ALA A 32 -44.89 -6.83 28.19
C ALA A 32 -43.77 -7.09 29.24
N ASP A 33 -42.63 -7.68 28.81
CA ASP A 33 -41.50 -8.01 29.68
C ASP A 33 -40.37 -7.02 29.59
N ARG A 34 -40.52 -5.95 28.79
CA ARG A 34 -39.49 -4.94 28.58
C ARG A 34 -39.37 -3.96 29.73
N MET A 35 -38.14 -3.66 30.06
CA MET A 35 -37.82 -2.57 30.97
C MET A 35 -37.95 -1.23 30.22
N THR A 36 -38.29 -0.19 30.97
CA THR A 36 -38.29 1.18 30.50
C THR A 36 -36.86 1.73 30.35
N PRO A 37 -36.63 2.73 29.50
CA PRO A 37 -35.32 3.38 29.38
C PRO A 37 -34.77 3.92 30.71
N VAL A 38 -35.64 4.37 31.62
CA VAL A 38 -35.26 4.85 32.94
C VAL A 38 -34.73 3.69 33.83
N GLN A 39 -35.31 2.52 33.73
CA GLN A 39 -34.85 1.34 34.48
C GLN A 39 -33.48 0.88 33.93
N ILE A 40 -33.29 0.87 32.61
CA ILE A 40 -32.01 0.52 31.97
C ILE A 40 -30.90 1.46 32.44
N ARG A 41 -31.19 2.78 32.43
CA ARG A 41 -30.22 3.77 32.90
C ARG A 41 -29.86 3.60 34.37
N ARG A 42 -30.85 3.34 35.25
CA ARG A 42 -30.59 3.06 36.67
C ARG A 42 -29.71 1.83 36.88
N ILE A 43 -29.87 0.79 36.07
CA ILE A 43 -28.99 -0.38 36.11
C ILE A 43 -27.55 0.04 35.75
N ALA A 44 -27.37 0.79 34.67
CA ALA A 44 -26.04 1.24 34.26
C ALA A 44 -25.35 2.14 35.31
N GLU A 45 -26.09 3.08 35.91
CA GLU A 45 -25.62 3.94 37.00
C GLU A 45 -25.27 3.12 38.27
N SER A 46 -26.06 2.09 38.61
CA SER A 46 -25.77 1.22 39.76
C SER A 46 -24.49 0.39 39.54
N VAL A 47 -24.28 -0.13 38.35
CA VAL A 47 -23.03 -0.81 37.98
C VAL A 47 -21.84 0.12 38.04
N GLU A 48 -21.97 1.34 37.51
CA GLU A 48 -20.91 2.35 37.59
C GLU A 48 -20.53 2.66 39.05
N LEU A 49 -21.54 2.88 39.91
CA LEU A 49 -21.31 3.15 41.34
C LEU A 49 -20.63 1.94 42.04
N GLN A 50 -20.97 0.73 41.65
CA GLN A 50 -20.35 -0.47 42.22
C GLN A 50 -18.90 -0.59 41.76
N CYS A 51 -18.61 -0.29 40.49
CA CYS A 51 -17.24 -0.25 39.94
C CYS A 51 -16.39 0.82 40.62
N GLN A 52 -16.96 2.02 40.90
CA GLN A 52 -16.25 3.10 41.59
C GLN A 52 -15.86 2.75 43.04
N LYS A 53 -16.60 1.85 43.70
CA LYS A 53 -16.28 1.37 45.04
C LYS A 53 -15.15 0.34 45.07
N MET A 54 -14.75 -0.20 43.91
CA MET A 54 -13.65 -1.17 43.83
C MET A 54 -12.31 -0.40 43.90
N ASN A 55 -11.38 -0.88 44.72
CA ASN A 55 -10.04 -0.28 44.86
C ASN A 55 -9.08 -0.67 43.71
N ARG A 56 -9.62 -1.15 42.61
CA ARG A 56 -8.89 -1.52 41.39
C ARG A 56 -9.75 -1.35 40.15
N ALA A 57 -9.14 -1.39 38.97
CA ALA A 57 -9.87 -1.44 37.72
C ALA A 57 -10.60 -2.78 37.59
N PRO A 58 -11.94 -2.79 37.40
CA PRO A 58 -12.71 -4.02 37.18
C PRO A 58 -12.45 -4.56 35.76
N THR A 59 -12.54 -5.85 35.58
CA THR A 59 -12.52 -6.51 34.28
C THR A 59 -13.88 -6.37 33.58
N VAL A 60 -13.91 -6.52 32.26
CA VAL A 60 -15.16 -6.54 31.48
C VAL A 60 -16.09 -7.67 31.97
N GLU A 61 -15.52 -8.83 32.36
CA GLU A 61 -16.33 -9.94 32.86
C GLU A 61 -17.02 -9.61 34.19
N GLU A 62 -16.29 -9.00 35.14
CA GLU A 62 -16.88 -8.54 36.41
C GLU A 62 -18.00 -7.51 36.21
N ILE A 63 -17.81 -6.59 35.25
CA ILE A 63 -18.85 -5.62 34.90
C ILE A 63 -20.09 -6.32 34.35
N GLN A 64 -19.92 -7.33 33.50
CA GLN A 64 -21.02 -8.08 32.92
C GLN A 64 -21.78 -8.89 34.02
N ASP A 65 -21.06 -9.46 34.97
CA ASP A 65 -21.67 -10.14 36.15
C ASP A 65 -22.51 -9.17 36.99
N MET A 66 -22.00 -7.93 37.20
CA MET A 66 -22.77 -6.92 37.91
C MET A 66 -24.04 -6.51 37.12
N VAL A 67 -23.95 -6.36 35.78
CA VAL A 67 -25.09 -6.03 34.93
C VAL A 67 -26.17 -7.13 35.05
N GLU A 68 -25.80 -8.40 34.97
CA GLU A 68 -26.72 -9.53 35.12
C GLU A 68 -27.44 -9.52 36.49
N HIS A 69 -26.67 -9.29 37.55
CA HIS A 69 -27.22 -9.18 38.91
C HIS A 69 -28.24 -8.04 39.06
N HIS A 70 -27.92 -6.89 38.49
CA HIS A 70 -28.81 -5.73 38.58
C HIS A 70 -30.07 -5.88 37.71
N ILE A 71 -29.99 -6.51 36.53
CA ILE A 71 -31.20 -6.84 35.72
C ILE A 71 -32.13 -7.79 36.51
N MET A 72 -31.56 -8.85 37.10
CA MET A 72 -32.32 -9.79 37.94
C MET A 72 -32.92 -9.12 39.17
N ALA A 73 -32.17 -8.26 39.87
CA ALA A 73 -32.63 -7.54 41.04
C ALA A 73 -33.80 -6.57 40.75
N HIS A 74 -33.90 -6.10 39.50
CA HIS A 74 -35.05 -5.29 39.03
C HIS A 74 -36.27 -6.15 38.62
N GLY A 75 -36.20 -7.49 38.77
CA GLY A 75 -37.29 -8.38 38.42
C GLY A 75 -37.49 -8.64 36.92
N ALA A 76 -36.58 -8.12 36.07
CA ALA A 76 -36.65 -8.27 34.61
C ALA A 76 -36.04 -9.63 34.17
N PHE A 77 -36.63 -10.75 34.60
CA PHE A 77 -36.06 -12.07 34.44
C PHE A 77 -35.92 -12.53 32.99
N GLU A 78 -36.88 -12.20 32.10
CA GLU A 78 -36.78 -12.57 30.68
C GLU A 78 -35.64 -11.75 30.00
N VAL A 79 -35.48 -10.45 30.32
CA VAL A 79 -34.36 -9.65 29.84
C VAL A 79 -33.03 -10.20 30.35
N ALA A 80 -32.94 -10.57 31.65
CA ALA A 80 -31.76 -11.20 32.22
C ALA A 80 -31.39 -12.47 31.48
N LYS A 81 -32.37 -13.35 31.25
CA LYS A 81 -32.21 -14.61 30.52
C LYS A 81 -31.66 -14.39 29.11
N HIS A 82 -32.22 -13.44 28.38
CA HIS A 82 -31.72 -13.06 27.04
C HIS A 82 -30.29 -12.50 27.10
N TYR A 83 -30.00 -11.64 28.07
CA TYR A 83 -28.66 -11.07 28.27
C TYR A 83 -27.62 -12.16 28.61
N ILE A 84 -27.94 -13.07 29.55
CA ILE A 84 -27.06 -14.17 29.94
C ILE A 84 -26.89 -15.17 28.81
N THR A 85 -27.96 -15.52 28.09
CA THR A 85 -27.87 -16.44 26.96
C THR A 85 -27.02 -15.85 25.82
N TYR A 86 -27.20 -14.57 25.49
CA TYR A 86 -26.37 -13.86 24.51
C TYR A 86 -24.90 -13.88 24.95
N ARG A 87 -24.62 -13.49 26.21
CA ARG A 87 -23.26 -13.51 26.76
C ARG A 87 -22.64 -14.90 26.72
N TYR A 88 -23.39 -15.93 27.12
CA TYR A 88 -22.96 -17.33 27.12
C TYR A 88 -22.65 -17.81 25.70
N THR A 89 -23.54 -17.57 24.75
CA THR A 89 -23.33 -17.90 23.34
C THR A 89 -22.08 -17.24 22.79
N ARG A 90 -21.91 -15.95 23.07
CA ARG A 90 -20.69 -15.20 22.69
C ARG A 90 -19.42 -15.75 23.37
N SER A 91 -19.54 -16.24 24.60
CA SER A 91 -18.41 -16.87 25.33
C SER A 91 -18.06 -18.23 24.74
N LEU A 92 -19.05 -19.03 24.35
CA LEU A 92 -18.85 -20.31 23.66
C LEU A 92 -18.21 -20.10 22.28
N VAL A 93 -18.70 -19.16 21.48
CA VAL A 93 -18.15 -18.80 20.18
C VAL A 93 -16.69 -18.38 20.34
N ARG A 94 -16.38 -17.52 21.30
CA ARG A 94 -14.99 -17.09 21.58
C ARG A 94 -14.07 -18.21 22.02
N LYS A 95 -14.57 -19.17 22.81
CA LYS A 95 -13.79 -20.35 23.24
C LYS A 95 -13.63 -21.39 22.13
N ALA A 96 -14.63 -21.52 21.28
CA ALA A 96 -14.67 -22.51 20.21
C ALA A 96 -14.02 -22.00 18.92
N ASN A 97 -14.22 -20.72 18.56
CA ASN A 97 -13.73 -20.15 17.30
C ASN A 97 -13.61 -18.62 17.37
N THR A 98 -12.37 -18.11 17.48
CA THR A 98 -12.08 -16.67 17.50
C THR A 98 -12.41 -15.99 16.17
N THR A 99 -12.47 -16.72 15.08
CA THR A 99 -12.79 -16.24 13.74
C THR A 99 -14.25 -15.81 13.65
N ASP A 100 -15.18 -16.56 14.24
CA ASP A 100 -16.60 -16.18 14.28
C ASP A 100 -16.81 -14.84 15.02
N ASP A 101 -16.08 -14.61 16.12
CA ASP A 101 -16.18 -13.34 16.87
C ASP A 101 -15.67 -12.15 16.02
N LYS A 102 -14.60 -12.34 15.27
CA LYS A 102 -14.08 -11.32 14.34
C LYS A 102 -15.08 -11.03 13.21
N ILE A 103 -15.63 -12.07 12.59
CA ILE A 103 -16.63 -11.93 11.52
C ILE A 103 -17.87 -11.20 12.05
N LEU A 104 -18.38 -11.58 13.23
CA LEU A 104 -19.52 -10.91 13.84
C LEU A 104 -19.24 -9.44 14.15
N SER A 105 -18.04 -9.13 14.63
CA SER A 105 -17.64 -7.73 14.90
C SER A 105 -17.53 -6.88 13.62
N LEU A 106 -17.16 -7.49 12.50
CA LEU A 106 -17.18 -6.84 11.19
C LEU A 106 -18.62 -6.54 10.74
N ILE A 107 -19.52 -7.52 10.86
CA ILE A 107 -20.95 -7.38 10.51
C ILE A 107 -21.60 -6.27 11.36
N GLU A 108 -21.29 -6.23 12.65
CA GLU A 108 -21.82 -5.22 13.57
C GLU A 108 -21.13 -3.84 13.44
N CYS A 109 -20.16 -3.68 12.52
CA CYS A 109 -19.38 -2.47 12.30
C CYS A 109 -18.67 -1.93 13.56
N ASN A 110 -18.34 -2.80 14.52
CA ASN A 110 -17.69 -2.45 15.78
C ASN A 110 -16.24 -2.97 15.90
N ASN A 111 -15.65 -3.43 14.79
CA ASN A 111 -14.27 -3.89 14.73
C ASN A 111 -13.33 -2.70 14.47
N GLU A 112 -12.84 -2.09 15.55
CA GLU A 112 -11.91 -0.95 15.48
C GLU A 112 -10.55 -1.33 14.88
N GLU A 113 -10.14 -2.58 14.99
CA GLU A 113 -8.89 -3.08 14.41
C GLU A 113 -8.97 -3.11 12.87
N ALA A 114 -10.06 -3.64 12.33
CA ALA A 114 -10.32 -3.66 10.89
C ALA A 114 -10.45 -2.24 10.29
N LYS A 115 -11.06 -1.30 11.01
CA LYS A 115 -11.14 0.09 10.57
C LYS A 115 -9.79 0.77 10.39
N GLN A 116 -8.77 0.31 11.11
CA GLN A 116 -7.43 0.90 11.15
C GLN A 116 -6.38 0.07 10.40
N GLU A 117 -6.77 -1.05 9.80
CA GLU A 117 -5.86 -1.95 9.10
C GLU A 117 -5.36 -1.35 7.78
N ASN A 118 -6.26 -0.70 7.04
CA ASN A 118 -5.94 -0.05 5.78
C ASN A 118 -6.63 1.31 5.66
N SER A 119 -5.85 2.37 5.51
CA SER A 119 -6.34 3.76 5.45
C SER A 119 -7.26 4.05 4.25
N ASN A 120 -7.30 3.19 3.25
CA ASN A 120 -8.10 3.36 2.02
C ASN A 120 -9.28 2.38 1.91
N LYS A 121 -9.51 1.53 2.92
CA LYS A 121 -10.62 0.59 2.98
C LYS A 121 -11.61 0.97 4.08
N ASN A 122 -12.87 1.17 3.73
CA ASN A 122 -13.93 1.43 4.71
C ASN A 122 -14.75 0.15 4.98
N PRO A 123 -14.57 -0.52 6.13
CA PRO A 123 -15.23 -1.79 6.44
C PRO A 123 -16.75 -1.68 6.67
N VAL A 124 -17.31 -0.47 6.71
CA VAL A 124 -18.76 -0.28 6.79
C VAL A 124 -19.44 -0.48 5.43
N VAL A 125 -18.71 -0.29 4.33
CA VAL A 125 -19.20 -0.50 2.97
C VAL A 125 -19.36 -2.00 2.69
N ASN A 126 -20.54 -2.43 2.21
CA ASN A 126 -20.88 -3.85 2.05
C ASN A 126 -19.87 -4.68 1.25
N SER A 127 -19.33 -4.15 0.14
CA SER A 127 -18.33 -4.84 -0.68
C SER A 127 -17.01 -5.01 0.06
N THR A 128 -16.55 -3.98 0.76
CA THR A 128 -15.34 -4.01 1.59
C THR A 128 -15.53 -4.95 2.79
N GLN A 129 -16.68 -4.90 3.45
CA GLN A 129 -17.02 -5.82 4.56
C GLN A 129 -16.96 -7.28 4.12
N ARG A 130 -17.46 -7.58 2.92
CA ARG A 130 -17.42 -8.92 2.33
C ARG A 130 -15.99 -9.40 2.08
N ASP A 131 -15.12 -8.54 1.58
CA ASP A 131 -13.69 -8.84 1.41
C ASP A 131 -13.01 -9.11 2.75
N TYR A 132 -13.25 -8.29 3.76
CA TYR A 132 -12.73 -8.54 5.11
C TYR A 132 -13.22 -9.85 5.73
N MET A 133 -14.49 -10.20 5.53
CA MET A 133 -15.03 -11.48 6.02
C MET A 133 -14.34 -12.67 5.32
N ALA A 134 -14.15 -12.60 4.02
CA ALA A 134 -13.41 -13.61 3.25
C ALA A 134 -11.94 -13.68 3.73
N GLY A 135 -11.32 -12.55 3.99
CA GLY A 135 -9.97 -12.44 4.54
C GLY A 135 -9.84 -13.11 5.91
N GLU A 136 -10.80 -12.91 6.83
CA GLU A 136 -10.76 -13.57 8.15
C GLU A 136 -10.89 -15.09 8.04
N VAL A 137 -11.73 -15.60 7.15
CA VAL A 137 -11.83 -17.04 6.87
C VAL A 137 -10.53 -17.59 6.29
N SER A 138 -9.96 -16.89 5.32
CA SER A 138 -8.66 -17.26 4.72
C SER A 138 -7.54 -17.26 5.76
N ARG A 139 -7.47 -16.25 6.61
CA ARG A 139 -6.48 -16.11 7.70
C ARG A 139 -6.58 -17.27 8.70
N ASP A 140 -7.79 -17.63 9.11
CA ASP A 140 -8.01 -18.79 10.01
C ASP A 140 -7.50 -20.09 9.37
N ILE A 141 -7.90 -20.36 8.13
CA ILE A 141 -7.46 -21.54 7.39
C ILE A 141 -5.94 -21.55 7.23
N THR A 142 -5.36 -20.40 6.87
CA THR A 142 -3.91 -20.24 6.71
C THR A 142 -3.16 -20.57 7.97
N ASN A 143 -3.55 -19.98 9.11
CA ASN A 143 -2.86 -20.16 10.39
C ASN A 143 -3.08 -21.55 10.99
N ARG A 144 -4.24 -22.15 10.78
CA ARG A 144 -4.61 -23.42 11.41
C ARG A 144 -4.23 -24.66 10.60
N LEU A 145 -4.22 -24.54 9.24
CA LEU A 145 -4.10 -25.71 8.37
C LEU A 145 -2.96 -25.63 7.34
N LEU A 146 -2.58 -24.43 6.88
CA LEU A 146 -1.71 -24.29 5.71
C LEU A 146 -0.26 -23.96 6.06
N LEU A 147 -0.03 -23.19 7.13
CA LEU A 147 1.32 -22.83 7.55
C LEU A 147 1.82 -23.75 8.66
N PRO A 148 3.13 -24.07 8.67
CA PRO A 148 3.78 -24.72 9.79
C PRO A 148 3.59 -23.91 11.08
N ARG A 149 3.38 -24.62 12.21
CA ARG A 149 3.11 -24.01 13.50
C ARG A 149 4.20 -23.02 13.93
N GLU A 150 5.47 -23.34 13.70
CA GLU A 150 6.60 -22.47 14.01
C GLU A 150 6.52 -21.10 13.32
N ILE A 151 6.01 -21.06 12.08
CA ILE A 151 5.84 -19.82 11.32
C ILE A 151 4.66 -19.01 11.86
N VAL A 152 3.57 -19.67 12.20
CA VAL A 152 2.39 -19.03 12.79
C VAL A 152 2.75 -18.40 14.14
N GLU A 153 3.40 -19.15 15.02
CA GLU A 153 3.84 -18.67 16.33
C GLU A 153 4.80 -17.47 16.18
N ALA A 154 5.78 -17.55 15.30
CA ALA A 154 6.71 -16.46 15.05
C ALA A 154 6.03 -15.20 14.47
N HIS A 155 5.01 -15.39 13.65
CA HIS A 155 4.19 -14.29 13.12
C HIS A 155 3.34 -13.64 14.21
N GLU A 156 2.70 -14.43 15.08
CA GLU A 156 1.88 -13.94 16.19
C GLU A 156 2.71 -13.23 17.27
N GLU A 157 3.90 -13.76 17.56
CA GLU A 157 4.84 -13.14 18.51
C GLU A 157 5.57 -11.90 17.94
N GLY A 158 5.43 -11.62 16.64
CA GLY A 158 6.06 -10.50 15.98
C GLY A 158 7.57 -10.64 15.77
N ILE A 159 8.07 -11.88 15.75
CA ILE A 159 9.46 -12.21 15.38
C ILE A 159 9.68 -11.99 13.89
N ILE A 160 8.70 -12.42 13.11
CA ILE A 160 8.56 -12.16 11.68
C ILE A 160 7.16 -11.67 11.38
N HIS A 161 6.96 -11.11 10.19
CA HIS A 161 5.63 -10.86 9.66
C HIS A 161 5.45 -11.59 8.33
N PHE A 162 4.55 -12.57 8.32
CA PHE A 162 4.08 -13.22 7.11
C PHE A 162 2.97 -12.35 6.53
N HIS A 163 3.25 -11.60 5.47
CA HIS A 163 2.31 -10.65 4.90
C HIS A 163 1.08 -11.35 4.29
N ASP A 164 -0.06 -10.66 4.27
CA ASP A 164 -1.26 -11.03 3.51
C ASP A 164 -1.72 -12.49 3.74
N THR A 165 -1.80 -12.90 5.01
CA THR A 165 -2.32 -14.23 5.41
C THR A 165 -3.79 -14.40 5.05
N ASP A 166 -4.50 -13.31 4.87
CA ASP A 166 -5.89 -13.20 4.43
C ASP A 166 -6.10 -13.55 2.94
N TYR A 167 -5.03 -13.59 2.13
CA TYR A 167 -5.06 -14.04 0.73
C TYR A 167 -4.28 -15.34 0.49
N PHE A 168 -3.52 -15.82 1.48
CA PHE A 168 -2.61 -16.96 1.29
C PHE A 168 -3.34 -18.28 1.00
N ALA A 169 -4.54 -18.48 1.51
CA ALA A 169 -5.33 -19.69 1.24
C ALA A 169 -5.65 -19.85 -0.25
N GLN A 170 -5.73 -18.77 -1.00
CA GLN A 170 -5.91 -18.73 -2.43
C GLN A 170 -4.56 -18.81 -3.16
N HIS A 171 -4.58 -19.25 -4.43
CA HIS A 171 -3.40 -19.32 -5.29
C HIS A 171 -3.16 -17.96 -5.96
N MET A 172 -2.93 -16.93 -5.17
CA MET A 172 -2.73 -15.55 -5.63
C MET A 172 -1.29 -15.10 -5.35
N HIS A 173 -0.74 -14.31 -6.25
CA HIS A 173 0.55 -13.64 -6.08
C HIS A 173 0.36 -12.20 -5.57
N ASN A 174 1.48 -11.55 -5.21
CA ASN A 174 1.47 -10.20 -4.64
C ASN A 174 1.35 -9.12 -5.73
N CYS A 175 2.47 -8.58 -6.18
CA CYS A 175 2.51 -7.42 -7.09
C CYS A 175 2.95 -7.82 -8.49
N ASP A 176 2.60 -7.00 -9.49
CA ASP A 176 2.96 -7.25 -10.88
C ASP A 176 3.28 -6.00 -11.70
N LEU A 177 4.02 -6.22 -12.80
CA LEU A 177 4.17 -5.29 -13.91
C LEU A 177 3.34 -5.78 -15.08
N VAL A 178 2.22 -5.15 -15.32
CA VAL A 178 1.27 -5.55 -16.37
C VAL A 178 1.89 -5.32 -17.76
N ASN A 179 1.90 -6.34 -18.60
CA ASN A 179 2.32 -6.21 -19.99
C ASN A 179 1.20 -5.63 -20.85
N LEU A 180 0.88 -4.38 -20.58
CA LEU A 180 -0.19 -3.66 -21.27
C LEU A 180 0.12 -3.54 -22.78
N GLU A 181 1.41 -3.45 -23.15
CA GLU A 181 1.82 -3.43 -24.54
C GLU A 181 1.37 -4.68 -25.30
N ASP A 182 1.65 -5.87 -24.77
CA ASP A 182 1.23 -7.13 -25.38
C ASP A 182 -0.30 -7.21 -25.50
N MET A 183 -1.01 -6.88 -24.44
CA MET A 183 -2.47 -6.95 -24.41
C MET A 183 -3.12 -6.02 -25.43
N LEU A 184 -2.61 -4.79 -25.58
CA LEU A 184 -3.14 -3.82 -26.53
C LEU A 184 -2.74 -4.08 -27.98
N GLN A 185 -1.51 -4.56 -28.22
CA GLN A 185 -1.03 -4.81 -29.58
C GLN A 185 -1.55 -6.13 -30.18
N ASN A 186 -1.68 -7.15 -29.35
CA ASN A 186 -2.02 -8.52 -29.78
C ASN A 186 -3.46 -8.94 -29.37
N GLY A 187 -4.19 -8.05 -28.74
CA GLY A 187 -5.51 -8.36 -28.19
C GLY A 187 -5.47 -9.13 -26.87
N THR A 188 -6.59 -9.19 -26.20
CA THR A 188 -6.77 -9.85 -24.90
C THR A 188 -8.21 -10.38 -24.78
N VAL A 189 -8.52 -11.09 -23.69
CA VAL A 189 -9.88 -11.50 -23.36
C VAL A 189 -10.23 -11.04 -21.96
N ILE A 190 -11.36 -10.34 -21.84
CA ILE A 190 -11.90 -9.87 -20.57
C ILE A 190 -13.26 -10.53 -20.35
N THR A 191 -13.39 -11.31 -19.27
CA THR A 191 -14.61 -12.03 -18.90
C THR A 191 -15.25 -12.80 -20.07
N GLY A 192 -14.41 -13.51 -20.86
CA GLY A 192 -14.84 -14.30 -22.01
C GLY A 192 -15.09 -13.49 -23.29
N THR A 193 -14.90 -12.18 -23.26
CA THR A 193 -15.10 -11.31 -24.44
C THR A 193 -13.75 -10.97 -25.07
N MET A 194 -13.60 -11.23 -26.38
CA MET A 194 -12.42 -10.84 -27.13
C MET A 194 -12.33 -9.32 -27.25
N ILE A 195 -11.18 -8.78 -26.91
CA ILE A 195 -10.83 -7.38 -27.07
C ILE A 195 -9.70 -7.30 -28.10
N GLU A 196 -10.03 -6.78 -29.27
CA GLU A 196 -9.08 -6.60 -30.36
C GLU A 196 -8.17 -5.38 -30.11
N LYS A 197 -7.12 -5.26 -30.92
CA LYS A 197 -6.22 -4.09 -30.91
C LYS A 197 -7.01 -2.78 -31.07
N PRO A 198 -6.82 -1.79 -30.17
CA PRO A 198 -7.53 -0.52 -30.27
C PRO A 198 -7.23 0.26 -31.57
N HIS A 199 -8.25 0.93 -32.08
CA HIS A 199 -8.17 1.79 -33.27
C HIS A 199 -8.15 3.29 -32.94
N SER A 200 -7.89 3.65 -31.67
CA SER A 200 -7.69 5.03 -31.23
C SER A 200 -7.01 5.06 -29.84
N PHE A 201 -6.41 6.17 -29.50
CA PHE A 201 -5.85 6.43 -28.19
C PHE A 201 -6.92 6.38 -27.08
N ALA A 202 -8.06 7.02 -27.30
CA ALA A 202 -9.15 7.01 -26.34
C ALA A 202 -9.66 5.60 -26.05
N THR A 203 -9.78 4.74 -27.08
CA THR A 203 -10.16 3.33 -26.90
C THR A 203 -9.08 2.56 -26.15
N ALA A 204 -7.80 2.79 -26.44
CA ALA A 204 -6.69 2.16 -25.73
C ALA A 204 -6.70 2.53 -24.25
N CYS A 205 -6.94 3.78 -23.89
CA CYS A 205 -7.08 4.22 -22.51
C CYS A 205 -8.25 3.53 -21.78
N ASN A 206 -9.40 3.42 -22.43
CA ASN A 206 -10.56 2.74 -21.86
C ASN A 206 -10.29 1.25 -21.61
N ILE A 207 -9.71 0.55 -22.59
CA ILE A 207 -9.35 -0.86 -22.46
C ILE A 207 -8.29 -1.04 -21.36
N ALA A 208 -7.29 -0.15 -21.26
CA ALA A 208 -6.29 -0.19 -20.21
C ALA A 208 -6.92 -0.14 -18.80
N THR A 209 -7.94 0.68 -18.58
CA THR A 209 -8.62 0.76 -17.29
C THR A 209 -9.43 -0.51 -16.98
N GLN A 210 -10.02 -1.14 -17.98
CA GLN A 210 -10.70 -2.43 -17.81
C GLN A 210 -9.71 -3.55 -17.46
N ILE A 211 -8.54 -3.57 -18.11
CA ILE A 211 -7.45 -4.49 -17.79
C ILE A 211 -7.01 -4.29 -16.33
N VAL A 212 -6.76 -3.04 -15.92
CA VAL A 212 -6.37 -2.68 -14.55
C VAL A 212 -7.38 -3.21 -13.52
N ALA A 213 -8.67 -3.06 -13.77
CA ALA A 213 -9.73 -3.54 -12.89
C ALA A 213 -9.74 -5.07 -12.77
N GLN A 214 -9.55 -5.77 -13.87
CA GLN A 214 -9.51 -7.23 -13.88
C GLN A 214 -8.25 -7.79 -13.24
N VAL A 215 -7.09 -7.19 -13.48
CA VAL A 215 -5.84 -7.56 -12.82
C VAL A 215 -5.95 -7.35 -11.31
N ALA A 216 -6.42 -6.20 -10.86
CA ALA A 216 -6.60 -5.88 -9.44
C ALA A 216 -7.55 -6.86 -8.72
N SER A 217 -8.46 -7.51 -9.43
CA SER A 217 -9.37 -8.52 -8.88
C SER A 217 -8.78 -9.93 -8.82
N ASN A 218 -7.59 -10.15 -9.36
CA ASN A 218 -6.96 -11.47 -9.48
C ASN A 218 -5.58 -11.56 -8.80
N GLN A 219 -5.14 -10.51 -8.12
CA GLN A 219 -3.94 -10.45 -7.30
C GLN A 219 -4.22 -9.60 -6.05
N TYR A 220 -3.39 -9.67 -5.00
CA TYR A 220 -3.66 -8.97 -3.75
C TYR A 220 -2.75 -7.76 -3.49
N GLY A 221 -1.71 -7.57 -4.28
CA GLY A 221 -0.79 -6.43 -4.16
C GLY A 221 -1.09 -5.30 -5.13
N GLY A 222 -0.06 -4.53 -5.45
CA GLY A 222 -0.13 -3.44 -6.42
C GLY A 222 0.26 -3.87 -7.82
N GLN A 223 -0.24 -3.16 -8.81
CA GLN A 223 0.14 -3.34 -10.20
C GLN A 223 0.73 -2.05 -10.78
N SER A 224 1.56 -2.18 -11.79
CA SER A 224 2.12 -1.02 -12.50
C SER A 224 1.92 -1.14 -14.01
N ILE A 225 1.62 -0.02 -14.65
CA ILE A 225 1.56 0.12 -16.10
C ILE A 225 2.49 1.25 -16.54
N SER A 226 2.94 1.19 -17.79
CA SER A 226 3.69 2.29 -18.41
C SER A 226 2.83 3.06 -19.41
N LEU A 227 2.91 4.40 -19.38
CA LEU A 227 2.27 5.24 -20.39
C LEU A 227 2.88 5.03 -21.78
N THR A 228 4.12 4.55 -21.86
CA THR A 228 4.78 4.21 -23.14
C THR A 228 3.96 3.18 -23.92
N HIS A 229 3.28 2.26 -23.26
CA HIS A 229 2.44 1.25 -23.92
C HIS A 229 1.18 1.83 -24.60
N LEU A 230 0.79 3.06 -24.24
CA LEU A 230 -0.31 3.81 -24.87
C LEU A 230 0.17 4.72 -26.01
N ALA A 231 1.44 5.11 -26.00
CA ALA A 231 2.00 6.08 -26.95
C ALA A 231 1.82 5.68 -28.42
N PRO A 232 1.96 4.41 -28.85
CA PRO A 232 1.75 4.01 -30.25
C PRO A 232 0.33 4.32 -30.78
N PHE A 233 -0.66 4.37 -29.90
CA PHE A 233 -2.05 4.67 -30.28
C PHE A 233 -2.31 6.15 -30.53
N VAL A 234 -1.40 7.03 -30.13
CA VAL A 234 -1.45 8.47 -30.49
C VAL A 234 -1.29 8.61 -32.00
N GLU A 235 -0.34 7.91 -32.61
CA GLU A 235 -0.15 7.93 -34.07
C GLU A 235 -1.35 7.31 -34.81
N VAL A 236 -1.93 6.22 -34.27
CA VAL A 236 -3.17 5.64 -34.81
C VAL A 236 -4.30 6.66 -34.84
N SER A 237 -4.49 7.40 -33.75
CA SER A 237 -5.49 8.48 -33.67
C SER A 237 -5.15 9.64 -34.59
N ARG A 238 -3.89 10.05 -34.71
CA ARG A 238 -3.46 11.13 -35.60
C ARG A 238 -3.84 10.83 -37.05
N GLN A 239 -3.54 9.63 -37.51
CA GLN A 239 -3.90 9.21 -38.87
C GLN A 239 -5.41 9.11 -39.08
N LYS A 240 -6.14 8.62 -38.08
CA LYS A 240 -7.62 8.57 -38.12
C LYS A 240 -8.22 9.97 -38.20
N ILE A 241 -7.79 10.89 -37.34
CA ILE A 241 -8.24 12.27 -37.31
C ILE A 241 -7.91 12.97 -38.64
N ARG A 242 -6.72 12.75 -39.19
CA ARG A 242 -6.32 13.31 -40.47
C ARG A 242 -7.25 12.88 -41.59
N ARG A 243 -7.60 11.59 -41.67
CA ARG A 243 -8.58 11.10 -42.68
C ARG A 243 -9.95 11.74 -42.51
N ILE A 244 -10.41 11.94 -41.28
CA ILE A 244 -11.68 12.60 -41.00
C ILE A 244 -11.63 14.07 -41.44
N VAL A 245 -10.58 14.81 -41.08
CA VAL A 245 -10.39 16.22 -41.45
C VAL A 245 -10.38 16.38 -42.96
N LEU A 246 -9.61 15.55 -43.67
CA LEU A 246 -9.56 15.60 -45.13
C LEU A 246 -10.93 15.33 -45.79
N ALA A 247 -11.68 14.34 -45.27
CA ALA A 247 -13.03 14.04 -45.77
C ALA A 247 -14.02 15.20 -45.49
N GLU A 248 -13.96 15.81 -44.31
CA GLU A 248 -14.78 16.99 -43.99
C GLU A 248 -14.47 18.17 -44.90
N MET A 249 -13.19 18.49 -45.11
CA MET A 249 -12.76 19.61 -45.98
C MET A 249 -13.18 19.35 -47.42
N ALA A 250 -13.01 18.16 -47.94
CA ALA A 250 -13.48 17.78 -49.28
C ALA A 250 -14.98 17.90 -49.44
N SER A 251 -15.78 17.51 -48.40
CA SER A 251 -17.22 17.60 -48.44
C SER A 251 -17.77 19.01 -48.54
N ILE A 252 -17.04 20.01 -48.08
CA ILE A 252 -17.40 21.45 -48.16
C ILE A 252 -16.67 22.19 -49.25
N GLY A 253 -15.86 21.47 -50.05
CA GLY A 253 -15.12 22.06 -51.20
C GLY A 253 -14.00 23.04 -50.81
N VAL A 254 -13.42 22.88 -49.61
CA VAL A 254 -12.33 23.75 -49.10
C VAL A 254 -11.01 23.01 -49.13
N ASP A 255 -9.97 23.60 -49.65
CA ASP A 255 -8.58 23.16 -49.54
C ASP A 255 -7.81 24.18 -48.67
N PRO A 256 -7.63 23.95 -47.37
CA PRO A 256 -6.92 24.88 -46.49
C PRO A 256 -5.40 24.81 -46.59
N GLY A 257 -4.87 23.86 -47.36
CA GLY A 257 -3.44 23.54 -47.42
C GLY A 257 -2.93 22.66 -46.26
N GLU A 258 -1.81 22.01 -46.48
CA GLU A 258 -1.24 21.00 -45.61
C GLU A 258 -0.92 21.50 -44.19
N GLU A 259 -0.40 22.71 -44.05
CA GLU A 259 -0.05 23.32 -42.77
C GLU A 259 -1.26 23.44 -41.85
N LYS A 260 -2.36 24.01 -42.37
CA LYS A 260 -3.64 24.16 -41.59
C LYS A 260 -4.31 22.85 -41.30
N ILE A 261 -4.20 21.87 -42.20
CA ILE A 261 -4.69 20.51 -41.96
C ILE A 261 -3.90 19.91 -40.78
N SER A 262 -2.60 20.04 -40.79
CA SER A 262 -1.71 19.53 -39.74
C SER A 262 -2.02 20.19 -38.39
N GLU A 263 -2.17 21.50 -38.34
CA GLU A 263 -2.54 22.25 -37.14
C GLU A 263 -3.89 21.76 -36.56
N LEU A 264 -4.91 21.59 -37.42
CA LEU A 264 -6.23 21.12 -37.00
C LEU A 264 -6.19 19.68 -36.49
N VAL A 265 -5.39 18.81 -37.12
CA VAL A 265 -5.20 17.40 -36.68
C VAL A 265 -4.56 17.36 -35.30
N GLU A 266 -3.48 18.12 -35.09
CA GLU A 266 -2.79 18.17 -33.79
C GLU A 266 -3.68 18.76 -32.67
N ALA A 267 -4.49 19.77 -32.96
CA ALA A 267 -5.42 20.36 -32.02
C ALA A 267 -6.49 19.32 -31.58
N ARG A 268 -7.07 18.59 -32.53
CA ARG A 268 -8.04 17.50 -32.23
C ARG A 268 -7.41 16.34 -31.51
N LEU A 269 -6.17 16.00 -31.85
CA LEU A 269 -5.40 14.94 -31.20
C LEU A 269 -5.13 15.28 -29.73
N ARG A 270 -4.72 16.53 -29.42
CA ARG A 270 -4.55 16.96 -28.03
C ARG A 270 -5.82 16.86 -27.22
N GLU A 271 -6.98 17.17 -27.80
CA GLU A 271 -8.27 17.00 -27.14
C GLU A 271 -8.60 15.51 -26.91
N GLU A 272 -8.26 14.64 -27.84
CA GLU A 272 -8.43 13.18 -27.65
C GLU A 272 -7.51 12.64 -26.55
N ILE A 273 -6.24 13.09 -26.50
CA ILE A 273 -5.31 12.72 -25.43
C ILE A 273 -5.84 13.18 -24.08
N ARG A 274 -6.33 14.40 -23.98
CA ARG A 274 -6.95 14.94 -22.76
C ARG A 274 -8.09 14.08 -22.27
N ARG A 275 -9.00 13.68 -23.15
CA ARG A 275 -10.15 12.81 -22.82
C ARG A 275 -9.71 11.40 -22.44
N GLY A 276 -8.73 10.82 -23.12
CA GLY A 276 -8.20 9.50 -22.82
C GLY A 276 -7.52 9.46 -21.45
N VAL A 277 -6.70 10.44 -21.13
CA VAL A 277 -6.07 10.54 -19.81
C VAL A 277 -7.09 10.79 -18.71
N GLN A 278 -8.11 11.63 -18.98
CA GLN A 278 -9.23 11.84 -18.05
C GLN A 278 -9.98 10.54 -17.76
N THR A 279 -10.17 9.70 -18.78
CA THR A 279 -10.78 8.38 -18.62
C THR A 279 -9.97 7.51 -17.66
N ILE A 280 -8.66 7.46 -17.81
CA ILE A 280 -7.78 6.71 -16.89
C ILE A 280 -7.94 7.24 -15.46
N GLN A 281 -7.81 8.55 -15.25
CA GLN A 281 -7.87 9.14 -13.93
C GLN A 281 -9.20 8.88 -13.22
N TYR A 282 -10.33 9.14 -13.89
CA TYR A 282 -11.65 8.99 -13.27
C TYR A 282 -12.04 7.52 -13.08
N GLN A 283 -11.76 6.66 -14.04
CA GLN A 283 -12.07 5.23 -13.88
C GLN A 283 -11.28 4.58 -12.75
N VAL A 284 -10.00 4.89 -12.60
CA VAL A 284 -9.20 4.35 -11.50
C VAL A 284 -9.78 4.73 -10.13
N VAL A 285 -10.21 5.99 -9.93
CA VAL A 285 -10.72 6.43 -8.62
C VAL A 285 -12.17 6.02 -8.37
N THR A 286 -12.95 5.73 -9.40
CA THR A 286 -14.37 5.35 -9.29
C THR A 286 -14.59 3.84 -9.30
N LEU A 287 -13.58 3.04 -9.64
CA LEU A 287 -13.67 1.59 -9.60
C LEU A 287 -13.54 1.08 -8.17
N LEU A 288 -14.45 0.20 -7.78
CA LEU A 288 -14.34 -0.62 -6.59
C LEU A 288 -14.10 -2.07 -7.03
N THR A 289 -12.91 -2.58 -6.76
CA THR A 289 -12.53 -3.95 -7.10
C THR A 289 -13.07 -4.95 -6.10
N THR A 290 -12.90 -6.24 -6.36
CA THR A 290 -13.26 -7.32 -5.43
C THR A 290 -12.53 -7.24 -4.10
N ASN A 291 -11.39 -6.52 -4.04
CA ASN A 291 -10.62 -6.29 -2.81
C ASN A 291 -11.16 -5.12 -1.97
N GLY A 292 -12.34 -4.61 -2.27
CA GLY A 292 -13.03 -3.60 -1.47
C GLY A 292 -12.41 -2.19 -1.50
N GLN A 293 -11.58 -1.90 -2.49
CA GLN A 293 -10.95 -0.58 -2.69
C GLN A 293 -10.76 -0.26 -4.18
N ALA A 294 -10.36 0.97 -4.49
CA ALA A 294 -9.89 1.34 -5.82
C ALA A 294 -8.66 0.49 -6.21
N PRO A 295 -8.43 0.23 -7.51
CA PRO A 295 -7.24 -0.51 -7.94
C PRO A 295 -5.96 0.12 -7.41
N PHE A 296 -5.11 -0.70 -6.76
CA PHE A 296 -3.79 -0.27 -6.32
C PHE A 296 -2.85 -0.22 -7.51
N ILE A 297 -2.85 0.91 -8.22
CA ILE A 297 -2.13 1.08 -9.48
C ILE A 297 -1.08 2.17 -9.42
N THR A 298 0.08 1.88 -10.01
CA THR A 298 1.17 2.80 -10.30
C THR A 298 1.26 3.03 -11.80
N VAL A 299 1.38 4.29 -12.21
CA VAL A 299 1.56 4.72 -13.60
C VAL A 299 2.97 5.25 -13.77
N PHE A 300 3.71 4.64 -14.67
CA PHE A 300 5.10 4.94 -14.96
C PHE A 300 5.23 5.90 -16.15
N MET A 301 6.05 6.92 -16.00
CA MET A 301 6.31 7.97 -16.95
C MET A 301 7.82 8.05 -17.23
N TYR A 302 8.25 7.44 -18.34
CA TYR A 302 9.65 7.33 -18.72
C TYR A 302 9.83 7.60 -20.22
N LEU A 303 10.37 8.77 -20.58
CA LEU A 303 10.51 9.21 -21.97
C LEU A 303 11.43 8.30 -22.80
N ASN A 304 12.58 7.92 -22.24
CA ASN A 304 13.55 7.06 -22.91
C ASN A 304 13.12 5.58 -23.04
N GLU A 305 11.95 5.20 -22.53
CA GLU A 305 11.31 3.92 -22.82
C GLU A 305 10.70 3.90 -24.25
N ALA A 306 10.45 5.05 -24.85
CA ALA A 306 9.94 5.17 -26.22
C ALA A 306 10.93 4.59 -27.23
N ARG A 307 10.40 3.95 -28.29
CA ARG A 307 11.20 3.24 -29.29
C ARG A 307 11.91 4.17 -30.29
N ASN A 308 11.38 5.36 -30.47
CA ASN A 308 11.88 6.36 -31.43
C ASN A 308 11.45 7.77 -31.01
N GLU A 309 12.05 8.78 -31.65
CA GLU A 309 11.80 10.20 -31.34
C GLU A 309 10.34 10.62 -31.55
N ARG A 310 9.63 10.04 -32.50
CA ARG A 310 8.21 10.35 -32.72
C ARG A 310 7.36 9.87 -31.57
N GLU A 311 7.54 8.62 -31.18
CA GLU A 311 6.85 8.03 -30.04
C GLU A 311 7.20 8.75 -28.75
N LYS A 312 8.45 9.20 -28.57
CA LYS A 312 8.90 9.99 -27.42
C LYS A 312 8.16 11.33 -27.31
N LYS A 313 7.98 12.03 -28.42
CA LYS A 313 7.19 13.27 -28.47
C LYS A 313 5.72 13.02 -28.15
N ASP A 314 5.15 11.94 -28.66
CA ASP A 314 3.76 11.56 -28.39
C ASP A 314 3.60 11.15 -26.91
N LEU A 315 4.56 10.42 -26.35
CA LEU A 315 4.61 10.08 -24.94
C LEU A 315 4.71 11.33 -24.05
N ALA A 316 5.52 12.31 -24.45
CA ALA A 316 5.63 13.57 -23.72
C ALA A 316 4.29 14.31 -23.62
N MET A 317 3.46 14.28 -24.67
CA MET A 317 2.11 14.86 -24.62
C MET A 317 1.20 14.11 -23.64
N ILE A 318 1.30 12.78 -23.54
CA ILE A 318 0.53 11.99 -22.59
C ILE A 318 0.98 12.29 -21.16
N ILE A 319 2.30 12.37 -20.92
CA ILE A 319 2.86 12.70 -19.60
C ILE A 319 2.43 14.11 -19.17
N GLU A 320 2.55 15.10 -20.06
CA GLU A 320 2.09 16.46 -19.78
C GLU A 320 0.63 16.48 -19.33
N GLU A 321 -0.24 15.82 -20.07
CA GLU A 321 -1.66 15.79 -19.76
C GLU A 321 -1.94 15.03 -18.43
N MET A 322 -1.22 13.94 -18.17
CA MET A 322 -1.34 13.20 -16.91
C MET A 322 -0.96 14.07 -15.71
N LEU A 323 0.11 14.83 -15.80
CA LEU A 323 0.57 15.77 -14.77
C LEU A 323 -0.42 16.93 -14.58
N LEU A 324 -0.93 17.52 -15.66
CA LEU A 324 -1.93 18.60 -15.61
C LEU A 324 -3.19 18.16 -14.91
N GLN A 325 -3.72 17.00 -15.26
CA GLN A 325 -4.94 16.46 -14.65
C GLN A 325 -4.70 16.05 -13.20
N ARG A 326 -3.52 15.52 -12.85
CA ARG A 326 -3.17 15.25 -11.47
C ARG A 326 -2.98 16.52 -10.65
N TYR A 327 -2.45 17.57 -11.22
CA TYR A 327 -2.36 18.88 -10.57
C TYR A 327 -3.74 19.43 -10.21
N GLN A 328 -4.73 19.28 -11.09
CA GLN A 328 -6.11 19.62 -10.83
C GLN A 328 -6.78 18.67 -9.86
N CYS A 329 -6.52 17.35 -9.99
CA CYS A 329 -7.11 16.23 -9.24
C CYS A 329 -8.59 15.95 -9.55
N VAL A 330 -9.34 15.44 -8.57
CA VAL A 330 -10.75 15.06 -8.70
C VAL A 330 -11.59 15.76 -7.65
N LYS A 331 -12.86 15.96 -7.94
CA LYS A 331 -13.81 16.50 -6.96
C LYS A 331 -14.39 15.39 -6.09
N ASN A 332 -14.44 15.64 -4.79
CA ASN A 332 -15.19 14.78 -3.88
C ASN A 332 -16.71 15.05 -4.00
N GLU A 333 -17.50 14.38 -3.17
CA GLU A 333 -18.97 14.52 -3.15
C GLU A 333 -19.48 15.94 -2.79
N GLN A 334 -18.63 16.74 -2.10
CA GLN A 334 -18.94 18.13 -1.79
C GLN A 334 -18.47 19.11 -2.88
N GLY A 335 -17.92 18.60 -4.00
CA GLY A 335 -17.42 19.41 -5.09
C GLY A 335 -16.06 20.06 -4.89
N VAL A 336 -15.33 19.66 -3.86
CA VAL A 336 -13.98 20.15 -3.54
C VAL A 336 -12.93 19.31 -4.26
N TRP A 337 -11.91 19.97 -4.80
CA TRP A 337 -10.77 19.31 -5.45
C TRP A 337 -9.84 18.68 -4.40
N VAL A 338 -9.76 17.36 -4.38
CA VAL A 338 -8.98 16.58 -3.42
C VAL A 338 -7.99 15.66 -4.11
N THR A 339 -6.92 15.28 -3.38
CA THR A 339 -5.92 14.33 -3.84
C THR A 339 -6.38 12.91 -3.58
N PRO A 340 -6.65 12.09 -4.62
CA PRO A 340 -6.99 10.68 -4.44
C PRO A 340 -5.73 9.86 -4.14
N ALA A 341 -5.93 8.70 -3.50
CA ALA A 341 -4.84 7.76 -3.21
C ALA A 341 -4.19 7.20 -4.48
N PHE A 342 -4.99 6.94 -5.51
CA PHE A 342 -4.56 6.36 -6.79
C PHE A 342 -5.05 7.16 -7.99
N PRO A 343 -4.39 7.01 -9.16
CA PRO A 343 -3.15 6.28 -9.43
C PRO A 343 -1.94 6.92 -8.72
N LYS A 344 -1.00 6.10 -8.26
CA LYS A 344 0.33 6.57 -7.92
C LYS A 344 1.06 6.92 -9.23
N LEU A 345 1.77 8.03 -9.26
CA LEU A 345 2.53 8.46 -10.43
C LEU A 345 4.03 8.38 -10.12
N ILE A 346 4.80 7.82 -11.05
CA ILE A 346 6.27 7.81 -10.99
C ILE A 346 6.81 8.50 -12.24
N TYR A 347 7.60 9.54 -12.02
CA TYR A 347 8.25 10.31 -13.06
C TYR A 347 9.75 10.01 -13.06
N THR A 348 10.27 9.57 -14.21
CA THR A 348 11.69 9.29 -14.36
C THR A 348 12.44 10.58 -14.64
N LEU A 349 13.46 10.85 -13.84
CA LEU A 349 14.42 11.92 -14.05
C LEU A 349 15.47 11.43 -15.03
N GLU A 350 15.56 12.10 -16.18
CA GLU A 350 16.36 11.70 -17.34
C GLU A 350 17.25 12.85 -17.78
N GLU A 351 18.31 12.56 -18.52
CA GLU A 351 19.17 13.59 -19.11
C GLU A 351 18.37 14.59 -19.93
N ASP A 352 17.35 14.14 -20.66
CA ASP A 352 16.51 14.96 -21.52
C ASP A 352 15.51 15.85 -20.79
N ASN A 353 15.40 15.74 -19.45
CA ASN A 353 14.40 16.49 -18.69
C ASN A 353 14.92 17.11 -17.38
N ILE A 354 16.16 16.84 -16.94
CA ILE A 354 16.64 17.27 -15.62
C ILE A 354 17.39 18.62 -15.63
N HIS A 355 17.82 19.07 -16.78
CA HIS A 355 18.53 20.34 -16.94
C HIS A 355 17.64 21.38 -17.58
N GLU A 356 17.83 22.67 -17.24
CA GLU A 356 16.98 23.77 -17.70
C GLU A 356 16.99 23.96 -19.22
N ASP A 357 18.08 23.58 -19.89
CA ASP A 357 18.24 23.58 -21.33
C ASP A 357 17.79 22.31 -22.05
N ALA A 358 17.36 21.30 -21.27
CA ALA A 358 16.90 20.05 -21.83
C ALA A 358 15.53 20.18 -22.52
N PRO A 359 15.28 19.42 -23.61
CA PRO A 359 14.09 19.57 -24.43
C PRO A 359 12.77 19.31 -23.70
N TYR A 360 12.79 18.50 -22.62
CA TYR A 360 11.62 18.15 -21.84
C TYR A 360 11.67 18.71 -20.41
N TRP A 361 12.51 19.72 -20.13
CA TRP A 361 12.56 20.39 -18.83
C TRP A 361 11.20 20.89 -18.36
N TYR A 362 10.35 21.38 -19.25
CA TYR A 362 9.00 21.85 -18.92
C TYR A 362 8.14 20.80 -18.23
N LEU A 363 8.34 19.50 -18.53
CA LEU A 363 7.66 18.40 -17.84
C LEU A 363 8.15 18.27 -16.41
N THR A 364 9.42 18.45 -16.15
CA THR A 364 10.02 18.41 -14.81
C THR A 364 9.55 19.58 -13.95
N GLU A 365 9.43 20.79 -14.52
CA GLU A 365 8.81 21.92 -13.82
C GLU A 365 7.34 21.64 -13.47
N LEU A 366 6.60 21.05 -14.40
CA LEU A 366 5.19 20.66 -14.16
C LEU A 366 5.08 19.56 -13.10
N ALA A 367 5.97 18.57 -13.14
CA ALA A 367 6.06 17.52 -12.13
C ALA A 367 6.35 18.09 -10.74
N ALA A 368 7.29 19.04 -10.63
CA ALA A 368 7.61 19.73 -9.38
C ALA A 368 6.40 20.48 -8.80
N LYS A 369 5.67 21.22 -9.64
CA LYS A 369 4.42 21.92 -9.25
C LYS A 369 3.35 20.93 -8.79
N CYS A 370 3.22 19.79 -9.48
CA CYS A 370 2.28 18.73 -9.13
C CYS A 370 2.64 18.12 -7.78
N THR A 371 3.90 17.76 -7.55
CA THR A 371 4.37 17.22 -6.27
C THR A 371 4.15 18.20 -5.13
N ALA A 372 4.48 19.47 -5.30
CA ALA A 372 4.31 20.51 -4.29
C ALA A 372 2.86 20.61 -3.81
N ARG A 373 1.89 20.40 -4.70
CA ARG A 373 0.47 20.54 -4.39
C ARG A 373 -0.24 19.22 -4.07
N ARG A 374 0.20 18.11 -4.68
CA ARG A 374 -0.55 16.83 -4.70
C ARG A 374 0.25 15.62 -4.23
N MET A 375 1.45 15.80 -3.70
CA MET A 375 2.35 14.74 -3.20
C MET A 375 2.84 13.74 -4.26
N VAL A 376 2.45 13.88 -5.50
CA VAL A 376 2.89 13.05 -6.64
C VAL A 376 3.25 13.94 -7.82
N PRO A 377 4.11 13.48 -8.73
CA PRO A 377 4.74 12.16 -8.83
C PRO A 377 5.88 11.92 -7.83
N ASP A 378 6.23 10.64 -7.66
CA ASP A 378 7.51 10.22 -7.09
C ASP A 378 8.56 10.17 -8.19
N TYR A 379 9.84 10.07 -7.81
CA TYR A 379 10.96 10.21 -8.74
C TYR A 379 11.87 8.99 -8.74
N ILE A 380 12.15 8.46 -9.94
CA ILE A 380 13.19 7.48 -10.21
C ILE A 380 14.31 8.14 -10.99
N SER A 381 15.55 7.96 -10.59
CA SER A 381 16.72 8.41 -11.31
C SER A 381 17.12 7.41 -12.40
N GLU A 382 17.03 7.80 -13.66
CA GLU A 382 17.56 7.02 -14.79
C GLU A 382 19.05 6.72 -14.61
N LYS A 383 19.84 7.74 -14.28
CA LYS A 383 21.29 7.65 -14.08
C LYS A 383 21.65 6.60 -13.03
N LYS A 384 21.09 6.74 -11.81
CA LYS A 384 21.39 5.84 -10.71
C LYS A 384 20.84 4.43 -10.92
N MET A 385 19.70 4.32 -11.55
CA MET A 385 19.12 3.01 -11.81
C MET A 385 19.93 2.24 -12.85
N LYS A 386 20.40 2.89 -13.92
CA LYS A 386 21.32 2.30 -14.90
C LYS A 386 22.65 1.88 -14.27
N GLU A 387 23.23 2.74 -13.42
CA GLU A 387 24.49 2.44 -12.71
C GLU A 387 24.36 1.19 -11.82
N LEU A 388 23.28 1.03 -11.11
CA LEU A 388 23.15 0.00 -10.06
C LEU A 388 22.40 -1.26 -10.51
N LYS A 389 21.48 -1.14 -11.47
CA LYS A 389 20.63 -2.24 -11.95
C LYS A 389 20.85 -2.59 -13.43
N GLY A 390 21.61 -1.78 -14.16
CA GLY A 390 21.92 -1.98 -15.59
C GLY A 390 20.79 -1.56 -16.53
N ASP A 391 19.59 -1.29 -16.03
CA ASP A 391 18.44 -0.89 -16.84
C ASP A 391 17.47 -0.02 -16.01
N VAL A 392 16.47 0.60 -16.66
CA VAL A 392 15.46 1.44 -16.03
C VAL A 392 14.09 0.83 -16.23
N TYR A 393 13.40 0.58 -15.14
CA TYR A 393 12.05 0.02 -15.12
C TYR A 393 11.32 0.46 -13.84
N THR A 394 10.01 0.35 -13.85
CA THR A 394 9.20 0.77 -12.70
C THR A 394 9.19 -0.26 -11.58
N CYS A 395 8.87 0.18 -10.38
CA CYS A 395 8.50 -0.74 -9.31
C CYS A 395 7.09 -1.31 -9.51
N MET A 396 6.84 -2.47 -8.94
CA MET A 396 5.51 -3.05 -8.78
C MET A 396 4.85 -2.42 -7.55
N GLY A 397 3.66 -1.84 -7.72
CA GLY A 397 2.94 -1.19 -6.63
C GLY A 397 3.74 -0.05 -5.98
N CYS A 398 4.08 -0.18 -4.68
CA CYS A 398 4.73 0.90 -3.94
C CYS A 398 6.22 1.05 -4.27
N ARG A 399 7.00 -0.01 -4.11
CA ARG A 399 8.47 0.03 -4.18
C ARG A 399 9.15 -1.30 -4.50
N SER A 400 8.40 -2.36 -4.84
CA SER A 400 8.97 -3.67 -5.15
C SER A 400 9.59 -3.66 -6.54
N PHE A 401 10.90 -3.87 -6.63
CA PHE A 401 11.61 -3.98 -7.90
C PHE A 401 11.89 -5.45 -8.24
N LEU A 402 11.75 -5.77 -9.51
CA LEU A 402 12.24 -7.03 -10.05
C LEU A 402 13.78 -7.05 -10.07
N THR A 403 14.35 -8.24 -10.01
CA THR A 403 15.74 -8.45 -10.39
C THR A 403 15.83 -8.72 -11.89
N PRO A 404 17.00 -8.49 -12.55
CA PRO A 404 17.21 -8.95 -13.92
C PRO A 404 16.87 -10.43 -14.03
N ASP A 405 16.14 -10.80 -15.08
CA ASP A 405 15.72 -12.19 -15.28
C ASP A 405 16.91 -13.08 -15.67
N ARG A 406 16.79 -14.37 -15.38
CA ARG A 406 17.72 -15.40 -15.83
C ARG A 406 17.08 -16.35 -16.85
N PHE A 407 15.77 -16.21 -17.07
CA PHE A 407 15.06 -17.04 -18.03
C PHE A 407 15.43 -16.70 -19.49
N THR A 408 15.78 -15.45 -19.77
CA THR A 408 16.30 -15.03 -21.08
C THR A 408 17.58 -15.79 -21.43
N ASP A 409 18.54 -15.85 -20.50
CA ASP A 409 19.81 -16.56 -20.69
C ASP A 409 19.63 -18.10 -20.71
N ALA A 410 18.66 -18.60 -19.98
CA ALA A 410 18.33 -20.03 -19.91
C ALA A 410 17.54 -20.55 -21.14
N GLY A 411 17.26 -19.71 -22.13
CA GLY A 411 16.50 -20.08 -23.31
C GLY A 411 15.01 -20.30 -23.06
N ILE A 412 14.49 -19.89 -21.92
CA ILE A 412 13.06 -19.90 -21.63
C ILE A 412 12.37 -18.68 -22.28
N GLY A 413 12.99 -18.15 -23.31
CA GLY A 413 12.55 -16.98 -24.03
C GLY A 413 11.10 -17.07 -24.45
N ASN A 414 10.44 -15.96 -24.60
CA ASN A 414 9.02 -15.86 -24.92
C ASN A 414 8.15 -16.82 -24.07
N VAL A 415 8.44 -16.89 -22.80
CA VAL A 415 7.74 -17.75 -21.84
C VAL A 415 6.22 -17.61 -21.95
N ALA A 416 5.80 -16.51 -22.42
CA ALA A 416 4.40 -16.18 -22.55
C ALA A 416 3.90 -16.22 -23.99
N ASN A 417 4.68 -16.59 -24.96
CA ASN A 417 4.36 -16.38 -26.36
C ASN A 417 3.91 -14.93 -26.67
N ALA A 418 4.43 -13.97 -25.91
CA ALA A 418 4.09 -12.57 -26.05
C ALA A 418 4.68 -12.01 -27.35
N GLY A 419 3.86 -11.36 -28.16
CA GLY A 419 4.28 -10.83 -29.47
C GLY A 419 5.31 -9.70 -29.38
N ASN A 420 5.46 -9.08 -28.23
CA ASN A 420 6.43 -8.04 -27.96
C ASN A 420 7.74 -8.50 -27.28
N TYR A 421 7.92 -9.83 -27.16
CA TYR A 421 9.15 -10.38 -26.62
C TYR A 421 10.31 -10.25 -27.62
N GLU A 422 11.43 -9.74 -27.14
CA GLU A 422 12.68 -9.61 -27.91
C GLU A 422 13.74 -10.58 -27.34
N PRO A 423 14.22 -11.58 -28.14
CA PRO A 423 15.27 -12.47 -27.69
C PRO A 423 16.55 -11.72 -27.27
N GLY A 424 17.14 -12.13 -26.15
CA GLY A 424 18.38 -11.55 -25.64
C GLY A 424 18.22 -10.27 -24.84
N LYS A 425 17.01 -9.73 -24.70
CA LYS A 425 16.72 -8.60 -23.80
C LYS A 425 16.01 -9.06 -22.53
N HIS A 426 16.41 -8.53 -21.39
CA HIS A 426 15.70 -8.73 -20.14
C HIS A 426 14.27 -8.21 -20.24
N LYS A 427 13.33 -8.97 -19.70
CA LYS A 427 11.92 -8.62 -19.69
C LYS A 427 11.52 -8.17 -18.28
N TYR A 428 10.84 -7.04 -18.18
CA TYR A 428 10.28 -6.56 -16.92
C TYR A 428 8.76 -6.63 -16.91
N TYR A 429 8.08 -6.07 -17.90
CA TYR A 429 6.61 -6.18 -18.01
C TYR A 429 6.16 -7.60 -18.28
N GLY A 430 5.10 -8.00 -17.61
CA GLY A 430 4.63 -9.38 -17.60
C GLY A 430 5.32 -10.27 -16.57
N ARG A 431 6.04 -9.67 -15.60
CA ARG A 431 6.66 -10.36 -14.48
C ARG A 431 6.02 -9.93 -13.15
N PHE A 432 6.26 -10.68 -12.08
CA PHE A 432 5.54 -10.50 -10.83
C PHE A 432 6.37 -10.87 -9.59
N ASN A 433 5.87 -10.50 -8.41
CA ASN A 433 6.38 -10.89 -7.11
C ASN A 433 5.45 -11.92 -6.47
N GLN A 434 6.01 -13.02 -5.96
CA GLN A 434 5.26 -14.12 -5.35
C GLN A 434 4.71 -13.78 -3.96
N GLY A 435 5.40 -12.93 -3.21
CA GLY A 435 5.02 -12.52 -1.87
C GLY A 435 6.19 -12.05 -1.00
N VAL A 436 5.87 -11.67 0.23
CA VAL A 436 6.81 -11.04 1.16
C VAL A 436 6.74 -11.70 2.54
N VAL A 437 7.89 -11.81 3.20
CA VAL A 437 8.01 -12.07 4.64
C VAL A 437 9.00 -11.07 5.22
N THR A 438 8.66 -10.41 6.32
CA THR A 438 9.48 -9.36 6.93
C THR A 438 10.06 -9.81 8.27
N ILE A 439 11.37 -9.63 8.45
CA ILE A 439 12.07 -9.85 9.72
C ILE A 439 11.98 -8.61 10.61
N ASN A 440 11.76 -8.83 11.92
CA ASN A 440 11.80 -7.78 12.94
C ASN A 440 13.22 -7.67 13.51
N LEU A 441 14.01 -6.72 13.01
CA LEU A 441 15.41 -6.53 13.43
C LEU A 441 15.54 -6.12 14.91
N PRO A 442 14.70 -5.23 15.49
CA PRO A 442 14.70 -4.95 16.92
C PRO A 442 14.50 -6.21 17.79
N ASP A 443 13.68 -7.17 17.34
CA ASP A 443 13.51 -8.43 18.07
C ASP A 443 14.81 -9.23 18.17
N VAL A 444 15.58 -9.30 17.09
CA VAL A 444 16.91 -9.94 17.09
C VAL A 444 17.84 -9.27 18.11
N ALA A 445 17.90 -7.94 18.08
CA ALA A 445 18.74 -7.17 18.98
C ALA A 445 18.36 -7.36 20.45
N LEU A 446 17.09 -7.19 20.77
CA LEU A 446 16.57 -7.35 22.14
C LEU A 446 16.73 -8.78 22.66
N SER A 447 16.49 -9.79 21.83
CA SER A 447 16.71 -11.20 22.19
C SER A 447 18.17 -11.54 22.48
N SER A 448 19.12 -10.80 21.87
CA SER A 448 20.55 -10.98 22.14
C SER A 448 21.01 -10.40 23.49
N GLY A 449 20.20 -9.51 24.09
CA GLY A 449 20.56 -8.77 25.30
C GLY A 449 21.76 -7.84 25.12
N GLY A 450 22.02 -7.38 23.88
CA GLY A 450 23.17 -6.52 23.55
C GLY A 450 24.50 -7.27 23.33
N ASN A 451 24.48 -8.60 23.37
CA ASN A 451 25.68 -9.41 23.07
C ASN A 451 25.82 -9.61 21.57
N THR A 452 26.95 -9.19 21.00
CA THR A 452 27.19 -9.20 19.54
C THR A 452 27.27 -10.62 18.96
N GLU A 453 27.92 -11.57 19.63
CA GLU A 453 27.99 -12.95 19.12
C GLU A 453 26.63 -13.60 19.11
N LYS A 454 25.88 -13.44 20.20
CA LYS A 454 24.50 -13.93 20.31
C LYS A 454 23.56 -13.25 19.31
N PHE A 455 23.79 -11.97 19.02
CA PHE A 455 23.04 -11.26 17.96
C PHE A 455 23.16 -11.96 16.61
N TRP A 456 24.39 -12.23 16.16
CA TRP A 456 24.61 -12.86 14.85
C TRP A 456 24.06 -14.29 14.80
N GLN A 457 24.14 -15.04 15.92
CA GLN A 457 23.55 -16.38 16.00
C GLN A 457 22.01 -16.32 15.86
N ILE A 458 21.35 -15.49 16.65
CA ILE A 458 19.89 -15.33 16.61
C ILE A 458 19.46 -14.79 15.23
N PHE A 459 20.24 -13.88 14.67
CA PHE A 459 19.98 -13.32 13.35
C PHE A 459 19.97 -14.40 12.26
N GLU A 460 20.95 -15.30 12.27
CA GLU A 460 20.98 -16.46 11.37
C GLU A 460 19.74 -17.35 11.54
N GLU A 461 19.38 -17.68 12.78
CA GLU A 461 18.19 -18.49 13.08
C GLU A 461 16.89 -17.83 12.55
N ARG A 462 16.77 -16.49 12.69
CA ARG A 462 15.61 -15.75 12.20
C ARG A 462 15.57 -15.66 10.66
N LEU A 463 16.73 -15.56 10.02
CA LEU A 463 16.83 -15.59 8.55
C LEU A 463 16.41 -16.96 7.99
N GLU A 464 16.84 -18.07 8.62
CA GLU A 464 16.39 -19.41 8.23
C GLU A 464 14.86 -19.59 8.43
N LEU A 465 14.31 -19.00 9.48
CA LEU A 465 12.84 -18.99 9.69
C LEU A 465 12.11 -18.19 8.59
N CYS A 466 12.65 -17.04 8.19
CA CYS A 466 12.14 -16.26 7.06
C CYS A 466 12.23 -17.06 5.75
N HIS A 467 13.33 -17.76 5.52
CA HIS A 467 13.50 -18.62 4.35
C HIS A 467 12.41 -19.70 4.27
N LYS A 468 12.18 -20.43 5.37
CA LYS A 468 11.08 -21.42 5.43
C LYS A 468 9.73 -20.79 5.13
N ALA A 469 9.46 -19.60 5.68
CA ALA A 469 8.21 -18.89 5.45
C ALA A 469 8.06 -18.45 3.97
N LEU A 470 9.13 -17.97 3.35
CA LEU A 470 9.14 -17.65 1.91
C LEU A 470 8.94 -18.90 1.04
N ARG A 471 9.54 -20.02 1.44
CA ARG A 471 9.30 -21.33 0.78
C ARG A 471 7.82 -21.72 0.81
N CYS A 472 7.13 -21.53 1.93
CA CYS A 472 5.68 -21.79 2.00
C CYS A 472 4.89 -20.96 0.97
N ARG A 473 5.27 -19.68 0.75
CA ARG A 473 4.65 -18.84 -0.28
C ARG A 473 4.88 -19.38 -1.69
N HIS A 474 6.12 -19.73 -2.00
CA HIS A 474 6.49 -20.30 -3.27
C HIS A 474 5.73 -21.61 -3.55
N GLU A 475 5.74 -22.52 -2.58
CA GLU A 475 5.09 -23.83 -2.67
C GLU A 475 3.56 -23.72 -2.82
N ARG A 476 2.95 -22.66 -2.25
CA ARG A 476 1.52 -22.40 -2.40
C ARG A 476 1.12 -22.10 -3.84
N LEU A 477 2.01 -21.51 -4.63
CA LEU A 477 1.77 -21.17 -6.04
C LEU A 477 2.04 -22.35 -6.99
N LEU A 478 2.86 -23.34 -6.59
CA LEU A 478 3.13 -24.52 -7.41
C LEU A 478 1.84 -25.29 -7.72
N GLY A 479 1.75 -25.76 -8.98
CA GLY A 479 0.59 -26.50 -9.47
C GLY A 479 -0.64 -25.62 -9.79
N THR A 480 -0.55 -24.31 -9.61
CA THR A 480 -1.63 -23.39 -10.03
C THR A 480 -1.80 -23.46 -11.53
N THR A 481 -3.02 -23.75 -11.98
CA THR A 481 -3.32 -23.75 -13.41
C THR A 481 -3.62 -22.35 -13.92
N SER A 482 -3.35 -22.11 -15.19
CA SER A 482 -3.63 -20.84 -15.85
C SER A 482 -5.11 -20.44 -15.81
N ASP A 483 -6.00 -21.39 -15.54
CA ASP A 483 -7.44 -21.18 -15.40
C ASP A 483 -7.81 -20.45 -14.10
N ALA A 484 -6.92 -20.40 -13.09
CA ALA A 484 -7.17 -19.70 -11.84
C ALA A 484 -7.34 -18.18 -12.03
N ALA A 485 -6.60 -17.60 -12.97
CA ALA A 485 -6.68 -16.19 -13.33
C ALA A 485 -6.36 -15.98 -14.82
N PRO A 486 -7.31 -16.24 -15.73
CA PRO A 486 -7.04 -16.24 -17.18
C PRO A 486 -6.47 -14.92 -17.70
N ILE A 487 -6.93 -13.77 -17.18
CA ILE A 487 -6.42 -12.44 -17.56
C ILE A 487 -4.91 -12.32 -17.32
N LEU A 488 -4.41 -12.92 -16.24
CA LEU A 488 -3.00 -12.89 -15.87
C LEU A 488 -2.19 -13.88 -16.70
N TRP A 489 -2.65 -15.14 -16.77
CA TRP A 489 -1.83 -16.26 -17.22
C TRP A 489 -2.06 -16.67 -18.67
N GLN A 490 -3.26 -16.42 -19.23
CA GLN A 490 -3.62 -16.83 -20.59
C GLN A 490 -3.68 -15.66 -21.58
N TYR A 491 -4.07 -14.47 -21.11
CA TYR A 491 -4.46 -13.37 -21.99
C TYR A 491 -3.55 -12.15 -21.94
N GLY A 492 -2.33 -12.30 -21.45
CA GLY A 492 -1.21 -11.41 -21.73
C GLY A 492 -0.82 -10.44 -20.62
N ALA A 493 -1.57 -10.32 -19.51
CA ALA A 493 -1.16 -9.40 -18.43
C ALA A 493 0.21 -9.81 -17.87
N LEU A 494 0.43 -11.10 -17.62
CA LEU A 494 1.70 -11.67 -17.17
C LEU A 494 2.24 -12.71 -18.13
N ALA A 495 1.36 -13.53 -18.73
CA ALA A 495 1.75 -14.62 -19.62
C ALA A 495 0.68 -14.91 -20.68
N ARG A 496 1.02 -15.76 -21.65
CA ARG A 496 0.11 -16.33 -22.64
C ARG A 496 0.23 -17.87 -22.64
N LEU A 497 0.00 -18.46 -21.46
CA LEU A 497 -0.02 -19.90 -21.28
C LEU A 497 -1.26 -20.51 -21.93
N LYS A 498 -1.18 -21.79 -22.26
CA LYS A 498 -2.35 -22.52 -22.71
C LYS A 498 -3.31 -22.78 -21.56
N LYS A 499 -4.58 -22.94 -21.86
CA LYS A 499 -5.58 -23.33 -20.89
C LYS A 499 -5.20 -24.63 -20.19
N GLY A 500 -5.27 -24.66 -18.85
CA GLY A 500 -4.90 -25.80 -18.02
C GLY A 500 -3.39 -26.00 -17.82
N GLU A 501 -2.54 -25.21 -18.45
CA GLU A 501 -1.09 -25.23 -18.20
C GLU A 501 -0.78 -24.66 -16.82
N THR A 502 0.18 -25.25 -16.08
CA THR A 502 0.59 -24.72 -14.77
C THR A 502 1.55 -23.53 -14.92
N ILE A 503 1.53 -22.64 -13.93
CA ILE A 503 2.41 -21.46 -13.87
C ILE A 503 3.82 -21.80 -13.34
N ASP A 504 4.12 -23.04 -13.04
CA ASP A 504 5.33 -23.46 -12.32
C ASP A 504 6.62 -22.92 -12.94
N LYS A 505 6.73 -22.95 -14.27
CA LYS A 505 7.89 -22.40 -14.98
C LYS A 505 8.11 -20.90 -14.78
N LEU A 506 7.07 -20.15 -14.37
CA LEU A 506 7.14 -18.73 -14.09
C LEU A 506 7.62 -18.42 -12.65
N LEU A 507 7.77 -19.45 -11.82
CA LEU A 507 8.20 -19.31 -10.44
C LEU A 507 9.72 -19.47 -10.27
N TYR A 508 10.44 -19.83 -11.32
CA TYR A 508 11.88 -20.10 -11.34
C TYR A 508 12.60 -19.23 -12.37
N ASN A 509 13.93 -19.35 -12.42
CA ASN A 509 14.82 -18.70 -13.39
C ASN A 509 14.70 -17.17 -13.41
N GLY A 510 14.23 -16.55 -12.32
CA GLY A 510 14.09 -15.12 -12.22
C GLY A 510 12.91 -14.53 -12.99
N TYR A 511 11.96 -15.33 -13.47
CA TYR A 511 10.74 -14.78 -14.08
C TYR A 511 9.91 -14.02 -13.04
N SER A 512 9.81 -14.53 -11.84
CA SER A 512 9.23 -13.86 -10.68
C SER A 512 10.25 -13.70 -9.55
N THR A 513 10.00 -12.78 -8.64
CA THR A 513 10.79 -12.57 -7.43
C THR A 513 9.99 -12.99 -6.20
N ILE A 514 10.70 -13.23 -5.09
CA ILE A 514 10.12 -13.38 -3.77
C ILE A 514 10.95 -12.59 -2.77
N SER A 515 10.32 -11.89 -1.83
CA SER A 515 10.97 -10.82 -1.11
C SER A 515 11.17 -11.10 0.38
N LEU A 516 12.42 -11.00 0.83
CA LEU A 516 12.77 -10.86 2.23
C LEU A 516 12.68 -9.40 2.62
N GLY A 517 11.68 -9.04 3.42
CA GLY A 517 11.52 -7.70 3.99
C GLY A 517 12.23 -7.55 5.32
N TYR A 518 12.43 -6.32 5.76
CA TYR A 518 13.02 -6.00 7.07
C TYR A 518 12.44 -4.70 7.63
N ALA A 519 12.46 -4.58 8.96
CA ALA A 519 11.93 -3.44 9.69
C ALA A 519 12.81 -3.11 10.89
N GLY A 520 12.86 -1.82 11.26
CA GLY A 520 13.47 -1.37 12.50
C GLY A 520 14.99 -1.41 12.55
N LEU A 521 15.67 -1.14 11.43
CA LEU A 521 17.14 -1.09 11.42
C LEU A 521 17.66 -0.05 12.41
N TYR A 522 17.02 1.10 12.52
CA TYR A 522 17.38 2.15 13.49
C TYR A 522 17.34 1.63 14.93
N GLU A 523 16.24 1.06 15.38
CA GLU A 523 16.06 0.57 16.74
C GLU A 523 17.03 -0.59 17.05
N CYS A 524 17.26 -1.46 16.07
CA CYS A 524 18.22 -2.56 16.17
C CYS A 524 19.63 -2.03 16.43
N VAL A 525 20.11 -1.14 15.58
CA VAL A 525 21.46 -0.57 15.70
C VAL A 525 21.60 0.25 16.98
N LYS A 526 20.60 1.05 17.32
CA LYS A 526 20.59 1.85 18.53
C LYS A 526 20.66 1.01 19.80
N TYR A 527 19.93 -0.10 19.86
CA TYR A 527 20.01 -1.01 21.01
C TYR A 527 21.39 -1.66 21.14
N MET A 528 21.98 -2.08 20.02
CA MET A 528 23.28 -2.77 20.02
C MET A 528 24.48 -1.84 20.25
N THR A 529 24.39 -0.59 19.79
CA THR A 529 25.53 0.35 19.79
C THR A 529 25.35 1.56 20.70
N GLY A 530 24.14 1.81 21.16
CA GLY A 530 23.77 3.02 21.89
C GLY A 530 23.56 4.27 21.02
N LYS A 531 23.71 4.16 19.69
CA LYS A 531 23.69 5.28 18.75
C LYS A 531 22.75 5.03 17.58
N SER A 532 22.28 6.09 16.95
CA SER A 532 21.58 6.01 15.66
C SER A 532 22.48 5.36 14.59
N HIS A 533 21.86 4.68 13.63
CA HIS A 533 22.60 4.13 12.49
C HIS A 533 23.16 5.21 11.56
N THR A 534 22.75 6.47 11.72
CA THR A 534 23.33 7.65 11.05
C THR A 534 24.68 8.06 11.65
N ASP A 535 24.99 7.67 12.89
CA ASP A 535 26.29 7.95 13.50
C ASP A 535 27.39 7.18 12.76
N PRO A 536 28.47 7.85 12.30
CA PRO A 536 29.52 7.21 11.52
C PRO A 536 30.15 5.98 12.21
N SER A 537 30.12 5.91 13.55
CA SER A 537 30.65 4.75 14.29
C SER A 537 29.68 3.56 14.31
N ALA A 538 28.39 3.78 14.10
CA ALA A 538 27.33 2.76 14.10
C ALA A 538 26.91 2.33 12.67
N THR A 539 27.09 3.19 11.67
CA THR A 539 26.78 2.89 10.27
C THR A 539 27.38 1.57 9.76
N PRO A 540 28.65 1.21 10.06
CA PRO A 540 29.21 -0.06 9.61
C PRO A 540 28.45 -1.29 10.12
N PHE A 541 27.91 -1.24 11.34
CA PHE A 541 27.08 -2.33 11.88
C PHE A 541 25.75 -2.44 11.12
N ALA A 542 25.11 -1.31 10.81
CA ALA A 542 23.90 -1.28 9.99
C ALA A 542 24.13 -1.90 8.60
N LEU A 543 25.23 -1.51 7.94
CA LEU A 543 25.61 -2.05 6.63
C LEU A 543 25.93 -3.55 6.69
N ALA A 544 26.57 -4.03 7.76
CA ALA A 544 26.85 -5.46 7.95
C ALA A 544 25.55 -6.28 8.07
N ILE A 545 24.52 -5.76 8.77
CA ILE A 545 23.21 -6.39 8.86
C ILE A 545 22.58 -6.50 7.46
N MET A 546 22.58 -5.40 6.71
CA MET A 546 22.03 -5.36 5.36
C MET A 546 22.75 -6.30 4.40
N GLN A 547 24.09 -6.30 4.45
CA GLN A 547 24.92 -7.18 3.62
C GLN A 547 24.64 -8.66 3.92
N LYS A 548 24.53 -9.03 5.20
CA LYS A 548 24.21 -10.40 5.61
C LYS A 548 22.87 -10.88 5.04
N MET A 549 21.82 -10.04 5.12
CA MET A 549 20.52 -10.37 4.55
C MET A 549 20.60 -10.55 3.02
N ASN A 550 21.33 -9.65 2.36
CA ASN A 550 21.49 -9.71 0.90
C ASN A 550 22.28 -10.96 0.46
N ASP A 551 23.32 -11.32 1.20
CA ASP A 551 24.11 -12.51 0.93
C ASP A 551 23.29 -13.80 1.13
N LYS A 552 22.42 -13.84 2.13
CA LYS A 552 21.48 -14.96 2.33
C LYS A 552 20.50 -15.08 1.16
N CYS A 553 19.95 -14.00 0.68
CA CYS A 553 19.10 -14.01 -0.51
C CYS A 553 19.84 -14.59 -1.73
N LYS A 554 21.12 -14.23 -1.92
CA LYS A 554 21.95 -14.78 -3.00
C LYS A 554 22.24 -16.28 -2.82
N GLU A 555 22.53 -16.70 -1.59
CA GLU A 555 22.75 -18.10 -1.23
C GLU A 555 21.52 -18.96 -1.60
N TRP A 556 20.35 -18.57 -1.10
CA TRP A 556 19.09 -19.29 -1.37
C TRP A 556 18.73 -19.28 -2.86
N LYS A 557 18.93 -18.15 -3.54
CA LYS A 557 18.71 -18.03 -5.00
C LYS A 557 19.58 -19.02 -5.78
N THR A 558 20.84 -19.14 -5.41
CA THR A 558 21.78 -20.07 -6.06
C THR A 558 21.39 -21.52 -5.81
N ALA A 559 20.99 -21.85 -4.59
CA ALA A 559 20.63 -23.20 -4.18
C ALA A 559 19.33 -23.71 -4.81
N GLU A 560 18.34 -22.83 -4.97
CA GLU A 560 16.96 -23.22 -5.30
C GLU A 560 16.46 -22.73 -6.65
N ASN A 561 17.22 -21.86 -7.33
CA ASN A 561 16.82 -21.20 -8.57
C ASN A 561 15.52 -20.36 -8.45
N ILE A 562 15.26 -19.84 -7.26
CA ILE A 562 14.15 -18.93 -6.94
C ILE A 562 14.76 -17.55 -6.67
N ASP A 563 14.20 -16.49 -7.24
CA ASP A 563 14.76 -15.14 -7.12
C ASP A 563 14.37 -14.45 -5.82
N TYR A 564 15.01 -14.88 -4.72
CA TYR A 564 14.97 -14.18 -3.45
C TYR A 564 15.68 -12.83 -3.56
N SER A 565 15.06 -11.79 -3.02
CA SER A 565 15.66 -10.45 -3.00
C SER A 565 15.33 -9.69 -1.73
N LEU A 566 16.30 -8.89 -1.26
CA LEU A 566 16.12 -8.05 -0.09
C LEU A 566 15.27 -6.83 -0.44
N TYR A 567 14.27 -6.56 0.38
CA TYR A 567 13.20 -5.59 0.11
C TYR A 567 12.97 -4.65 1.29
N GLY A 568 13.11 -3.36 1.09
CA GLY A 568 12.69 -2.33 2.04
C GLY A 568 11.17 -2.26 2.13
N THR A 569 10.57 -3.19 2.85
CA THR A 569 9.12 -3.45 2.88
C THR A 569 8.30 -2.22 3.23
N PRO A 570 7.21 -1.90 2.51
CA PRO A 570 6.20 -1.00 2.99
C PRO A 570 5.48 -1.64 4.19
N LEU A 571 5.47 -0.94 5.31
CA LEU A 571 4.95 -1.45 6.57
C LEU A 571 3.79 -0.55 7.03
N GLU A 572 2.56 -0.87 6.65
CA GLU A 572 1.37 -0.11 7.04
C GLU A 572 1.07 -0.28 8.53
N SER A 573 0.39 -1.35 8.87
CA SER A 573 0.06 -1.71 10.27
C SER A 573 1.17 -2.51 10.95
N THR A 574 2.11 -3.06 10.21
CA THR A 574 3.16 -3.95 10.72
C THR A 574 4.11 -3.24 11.68
N THR A 575 4.44 -1.95 11.46
CA THR A 575 5.26 -1.18 12.40
C THR A 575 4.60 -1.05 13.77
N TYR A 576 3.29 -0.87 13.80
CA TYR A 576 2.48 -0.82 15.02
C TYR A 576 2.37 -2.20 15.68
N LYS A 577 2.11 -3.26 14.89
CA LYS A 577 2.11 -4.65 15.37
C LYS A 577 3.43 -5.01 16.01
N PHE A 578 4.54 -4.77 15.33
CA PHE A 578 5.88 -5.05 15.85
C PHE A 578 6.20 -4.28 17.13
N ALA A 579 5.86 -2.99 17.19
CA ALA A 579 6.04 -2.19 18.41
C ALA A 579 5.27 -2.80 19.59
N LYS A 580 4.02 -3.20 19.41
CA LYS A 580 3.23 -3.86 20.46
C LYS A 580 3.80 -5.21 20.90
N CYS A 581 4.25 -6.04 19.95
CA CYS A 581 4.86 -7.33 20.26
C CYS A 581 6.17 -7.16 21.03
N LEU A 582 7.01 -6.19 20.65
CA LEU A 582 8.25 -5.87 21.36
C LEU A 582 7.97 -5.38 22.79
N GLN A 583 7.01 -4.49 22.97
CA GLN A 583 6.59 -4.02 24.31
C GLN A 583 6.08 -5.17 25.18
N LYS A 584 5.29 -6.08 24.62
CA LYS A 584 4.77 -7.25 25.33
C LYS A 584 5.89 -8.21 25.79
N ARG A 585 6.89 -8.42 24.94
CA ARG A 585 7.99 -9.38 25.19
C ARG A 585 9.13 -8.81 26.01
N PHE A 586 9.49 -7.56 25.81
CA PHE A 586 10.70 -6.94 26.38
C PHE A 586 10.42 -5.73 27.27
N GLY A 587 9.17 -5.30 27.37
CA GLY A 587 8.78 -4.09 28.10
C GLY A 587 9.06 -2.80 27.32
N VAL A 588 8.85 -1.68 27.98
CA VAL A 588 9.07 -0.34 27.41
C VAL A 588 10.50 0.10 27.67
N ILE A 589 11.27 0.23 26.59
CA ILE A 589 12.68 0.65 26.60
C ILE A 589 12.78 1.98 25.87
N LYS A 590 13.21 3.03 26.59
CA LYS A 590 13.29 4.40 26.06
C LYS A 590 14.14 4.48 24.80
N GLY A 591 13.56 5.05 23.74
CA GLY A 591 14.19 5.24 22.43
C GLY A 591 14.27 3.98 21.56
N ILE A 592 13.69 2.84 22.01
CA ILE A 592 13.66 1.56 21.29
C ILE A 592 12.22 1.06 21.15
N THR A 593 11.50 0.84 22.28
CA THR A 593 10.15 0.28 22.30
C THR A 593 9.12 1.21 22.93
N ASP A 594 9.47 2.44 23.26
CA ASP A 594 8.62 3.42 23.95
C ASP A 594 7.60 4.11 23.03
N LYS A 595 7.72 3.93 21.73
CA LYS A 595 6.78 4.46 20.74
C LYS A 595 5.76 3.38 20.31
N GLY A 596 4.60 3.81 19.82
CA GLY A 596 3.60 2.93 19.21
C GLY A 596 3.96 2.41 17.81
N TYR A 597 5.17 2.67 17.36
CA TYR A 597 5.69 2.25 16.06
C TYR A 597 7.19 1.95 16.15
N ILE A 598 7.72 1.24 15.15
CA ILE A 598 9.14 1.12 14.87
C ILE A 598 9.46 1.77 13.52
N THR A 599 10.73 2.10 13.29
CA THR A 599 11.16 2.72 12.03
C THR A 599 10.96 1.76 10.87
N ASN A 600 10.43 2.28 9.76
CA ASN A 600 10.24 1.52 8.54
C ASN A 600 11.59 1.21 7.88
N SER A 601 11.82 -0.08 7.58
CA SER A 601 13.03 -0.56 6.87
C SER A 601 14.34 0.09 7.36
N TYR A 602 15.08 0.76 6.49
CA TYR A 602 16.38 1.40 6.74
C TYR A 602 16.30 2.90 7.02
N HIS A 603 15.11 3.49 6.98
CA HIS A 603 14.98 4.95 7.05
C HIS A 603 15.63 5.56 8.28
N VAL A 604 16.10 6.79 8.14
CA VAL A 604 16.42 7.64 9.27
C VAL A 604 15.17 7.78 10.14
N ASN A 605 15.32 7.70 11.47
CA ASN A 605 14.18 7.79 12.37
C ASN A 605 13.45 9.13 12.18
N VAL A 606 12.13 9.10 12.17
CA VAL A 606 11.29 10.28 11.87
C VAL A 606 11.48 11.45 12.82
N THR A 607 12.05 11.21 14.01
CA THR A 607 12.35 12.23 15.02
C THR A 607 13.76 12.83 14.91
N GLU A 608 14.60 12.28 14.03
CA GLU A 608 15.99 12.70 13.89
C GLU A 608 16.08 13.93 12.98
N GLU A 609 16.63 15.03 13.51
CA GLU A 609 16.85 16.25 12.76
C GLU A 609 18.01 16.05 11.76
N ILE A 610 17.68 16.07 10.51
CA ILE A 610 18.61 15.89 9.37
C ILE A 610 18.07 16.65 8.17
N ASP A 611 18.93 17.28 7.39
CA ASP A 611 18.49 17.94 6.15
C ASP A 611 18.25 16.92 5.02
N ALA A 612 17.47 17.33 4.02
CA ALA A 612 17.04 16.47 2.92
C ALA A 612 18.21 15.85 2.14
N PHE A 613 19.25 16.61 1.87
CA PHE A 613 20.38 16.17 1.06
C PHE A 613 21.23 15.15 1.80
N THR A 614 21.58 15.44 3.06
CA THR A 614 22.31 14.51 3.93
C THR A 614 21.53 13.22 4.14
N LYS A 615 20.19 13.31 4.34
CA LYS A 615 19.33 12.14 4.49
C LYS A 615 19.33 11.27 3.24
N LEU A 616 19.12 11.85 2.07
CA LEU A 616 19.06 11.11 0.81
C LEU A 616 20.42 10.46 0.48
N GLU A 617 21.54 11.17 0.70
CA GLU A 617 22.88 10.62 0.50
C GLU A 617 23.15 9.46 1.46
N PHE A 618 22.79 9.60 2.72
CA PHE A 618 22.90 8.53 3.71
C PHE A 618 22.08 7.30 3.33
N GLU A 619 20.82 7.48 2.96
CA GLU A 619 19.89 6.39 2.62
C GLU A 619 20.21 5.71 1.28
N ALA A 620 20.89 6.37 0.36
CA ALA A 620 21.25 5.81 -0.96
C ALA A 620 22.02 4.50 -0.86
N GLN A 621 22.94 4.37 0.08
CA GLN A 621 23.72 3.14 0.31
C GLN A 621 22.85 1.94 0.70
N PHE A 622 21.73 2.16 1.40
CA PHE A 622 20.79 1.11 1.79
C PHE A 622 19.86 0.72 0.66
N GLN A 623 19.51 1.66 -0.23
CA GLN A 623 18.78 1.33 -1.46
C GLN A 623 19.60 0.41 -2.36
N HIS A 624 20.90 0.66 -2.48
CA HIS A 624 21.82 -0.21 -3.22
C HIS A 624 21.83 -1.64 -2.66
N LEU A 625 21.76 -1.80 -1.34
CA LEU A 625 21.73 -3.10 -0.67
C LEU A 625 20.33 -3.73 -0.62
N SER A 626 19.30 -3.07 -1.15
CA SER A 626 17.93 -3.58 -1.22
C SER A 626 17.47 -3.74 -2.69
N PRO A 627 18.03 -4.70 -3.43
CA PRO A 627 17.76 -4.85 -4.87
C PRO A 627 16.31 -5.24 -5.18
N GLY A 628 15.60 -5.83 -4.22
CA GLY A 628 14.16 -6.13 -4.31
C GLY A 628 13.25 -4.92 -4.19
N GLY A 629 13.80 -3.75 -3.94
CA GLY A 629 13.10 -2.48 -3.91
C GLY A 629 13.23 -1.72 -2.60
N ALA A 630 13.25 -0.41 -2.72
CA ALA A 630 13.31 0.53 -1.63
C ALA A 630 12.87 1.91 -2.13
N ILE A 631 12.40 2.76 -1.24
CA ILE A 631 12.09 4.16 -1.50
C ILE A 631 12.56 5.00 -0.33
N SER A 632 13.10 6.18 -0.60
CA SER A 632 13.39 7.18 0.41
C SER A 632 12.39 8.33 0.31
N TYR A 633 12.21 9.05 1.40
CA TYR A 633 11.30 10.20 1.41
C TYR A 633 11.94 11.42 2.06
N VAL A 634 11.47 12.58 1.64
CA VAL A 634 11.79 13.88 2.25
C VAL A 634 10.50 14.48 2.79
N GLU A 635 10.44 14.71 4.09
CA GLU A 635 9.32 15.41 4.72
C GLU A 635 9.51 16.91 4.54
N VAL A 636 8.58 17.56 3.85
CA VAL A 636 8.71 18.98 3.48
C VAL A 636 7.50 19.80 3.95
N PRO A 637 7.67 21.11 4.19
CA PRO A 637 6.54 22.00 4.45
C PRO A 637 5.69 22.21 3.19
N ASP A 638 4.78 23.18 3.20
CA ASP A 638 4.09 23.62 1.99
C ASP A 638 5.09 24.24 1.00
N MET A 639 5.28 23.58 -0.13
CA MET A 639 6.25 23.94 -1.16
C MET A 639 5.62 24.64 -2.37
N GLN A 640 4.31 24.94 -2.36
CA GLN A 640 3.62 25.51 -3.50
C GLN A 640 4.20 26.86 -3.96
N ASN A 641 4.76 27.61 -3.04
CA ASN A 641 5.39 28.91 -3.31
C ASN A 641 6.93 28.83 -3.43
N ASN A 642 7.52 27.65 -3.38
CA ASN A 642 8.97 27.44 -3.49
C ASN A 642 9.32 26.27 -4.40
N ILE A 643 8.85 26.33 -5.63
CA ILE A 643 9.14 25.30 -6.66
C ILE A 643 10.64 25.15 -6.94
N PRO A 644 11.48 26.21 -6.94
CA PRO A 644 12.93 26.05 -7.10
C PRO A 644 13.57 25.08 -6.09
N ALA A 645 13.14 25.10 -4.82
CA ALA A 645 13.67 24.16 -3.84
C ALA A 645 13.26 22.70 -4.14
N VAL A 646 12.05 22.48 -4.65
CA VAL A 646 11.60 21.14 -5.11
C VAL A 646 12.49 20.67 -6.26
N LEU A 647 12.77 21.53 -7.23
CA LEU A 647 13.64 21.22 -8.38
C LEU A 647 15.07 20.89 -7.96
N GLU A 648 15.62 21.59 -6.97
CA GLU A 648 16.96 21.26 -6.42
C GLU A 648 16.99 19.89 -5.76
N VAL A 649 15.95 19.52 -5.02
CA VAL A 649 15.82 18.15 -4.46
C VAL A 649 15.71 17.12 -5.59
N MET A 650 14.97 17.41 -6.65
CA MET A 650 14.84 16.50 -7.80
C MET A 650 16.19 16.31 -8.52
N LYS A 651 16.97 17.38 -8.74
CA LYS A 651 18.34 17.28 -9.28
C LYS A 651 19.24 16.42 -8.39
N PHE A 652 19.14 16.60 -7.07
CA PHE A 652 19.89 15.78 -6.12
C PHE A 652 19.49 14.30 -6.18
N ILE A 653 18.19 14.01 -6.29
CA ILE A 653 17.69 12.63 -6.47
C ILE A 653 18.29 12.01 -7.73
N TYR A 654 18.30 12.74 -8.85
CA TYR A 654 18.87 12.27 -10.11
C TYR A 654 20.34 11.83 -9.97
N ASP A 655 21.13 12.59 -9.20
CA ASP A 655 22.56 12.34 -9.05
C ASP A 655 22.94 11.31 -7.98
N HIS A 656 22.10 11.10 -6.95
CA HIS A 656 22.52 10.39 -5.74
C HIS A 656 21.71 9.17 -5.36
N ILE A 657 20.41 9.10 -5.69
CA ILE A 657 19.56 8.04 -5.19
C ILE A 657 18.64 7.47 -6.27
N ILE A 658 18.30 6.17 -6.19
CA ILE A 658 17.51 5.49 -7.23
C ILE A 658 16.06 5.99 -7.22
N TYR A 659 15.43 6.04 -6.03
CA TYR A 659 14.01 6.26 -5.90
C TYR A 659 13.68 7.06 -4.63
N ALA A 660 13.01 8.18 -4.80
CA ALA A 660 12.59 9.02 -3.69
C ALA A 660 11.24 9.71 -3.93
N GLU A 661 10.58 10.08 -2.84
CA GLU A 661 9.34 10.85 -2.81
C GLU A 661 9.46 12.08 -1.90
N LEU A 662 8.64 13.10 -2.17
CA LEU A 662 8.50 14.27 -1.32
C LEU A 662 7.14 14.21 -0.61
N ASN A 663 7.17 14.25 0.71
CA ASN A 663 5.97 14.23 1.56
C ASN A 663 5.50 15.66 1.82
N THR A 664 4.72 16.21 0.91
CA THR A 664 4.02 17.49 1.10
C THR A 664 2.69 17.27 1.85
N LYS A 665 1.96 18.33 2.11
CA LYS A 665 0.63 18.26 2.75
C LYS A 665 -0.44 18.70 1.75
N SER A 666 -1.58 18.03 1.75
CA SER A 666 -2.70 18.34 0.86
C SER A 666 -4.01 18.03 1.57
N ASP A 667 -4.35 18.85 2.57
CA ASP A 667 -5.54 18.67 3.40
C ASP A 667 -6.57 19.75 3.16
N TYR A 668 -7.84 19.43 3.48
CA TYR A 668 -8.94 20.37 3.38
C TYR A 668 -9.98 20.11 4.48
N CYS A 669 -10.45 21.17 5.15
CA CYS A 669 -11.53 21.11 6.11
C CYS A 669 -12.84 21.54 5.44
N GLN A 670 -13.82 20.65 5.36
CA GLN A 670 -15.11 20.93 4.73
C GLN A 670 -16.01 21.85 5.57
N VAL A 671 -15.72 22.01 6.87
CA VAL A 671 -16.51 22.84 7.77
C VAL A 671 -16.21 24.32 7.56
N CYS A 672 -14.95 24.70 7.41
CA CYS A 672 -14.54 26.12 7.35
C CYS A 672 -13.84 26.51 6.05
N GLY A 673 -13.56 25.54 5.16
CA GLY A 673 -12.85 25.80 3.89
C GLY A 673 -11.34 25.94 4.06
N TRP A 674 -10.76 25.53 5.21
CA TRP A 674 -9.32 25.53 5.40
C TRP A 674 -8.64 24.64 4.37
N ASP A 675 -7.72 25.20 3.60
CA ASP A 675 -6.85 24.50 2.64
C ASP A 675 -5.41 24.62 3.16
N GLY A 676 -4.86 23.55 3.72
CA GLY A 676 -3.57 23.52 4.39
C GLY A 676 -3.46 22.32 5.32
N GLU A 677 -2.42 22.27 6.15
CA GLU A 677 -2.16 21.14 7.05
C GLU A 677 -3.19 21.04 8.19
N ILE A 678 -3.89 19.91 8.29
CA ILE A 678 -4.68 19.50 9.45
C ILE A 678 -3.77 18.86 10.49
N GLN A 679 -3.88 19.28 11.73
CA GLN A 679 -2.95 18.93 12.81
C GLN A 679 -3.39 17.65 13.54
N ILE A 680 -2.42 16.94 14.09
CA ILE A 680 -2.64 15.83 15.02
C ILE A 680 -2.44 16.39 16.45
N VAL A 681 -3.50 16.31 17.25
CA VAL A 681 -3.50 16.74 18.66
C VAL A 681 -3.81 15.55 19.58
N GLU A 682 -3.44 15.67 20.85
CA GLU A 682 -3.77 14.67 21.86
C GLU A 682 -4.94 15.17 22.71
N GLU A 683 -6.03 14.40 22.70
CA GLU A 683 -7.20 14.65 23.55
C GLU A 683 -7.59 13.32 24.23
N ASP A 684 -7.77 13.36 25.55
CA ASP A 684 -8.14 12.19 26.38
C ASP A 684 -7.24 10.96 26.18
N GLY A 685 -5.94 11.18 25.96
CA GLY A 685 -4.95 10.11 25.74
C GLY A 685 -5.05 9.41 24.39
N LYS A 686 -5.73 10.02 23.42
CA LYS A 686 -5.80 9.58 22.02
C LYS A 686 -5.30 10.66 21.08
N LEU A 687 -4.65 10.27 20.01
CA LEU A 687 -4.28 11.15 18.92
C LEU A 687 -5.48 11.29 17.97
N ILE A 688 -5.88 12.53 17.71
CA ILE A 688 -6.99 12.88 16.83
C ILE A 688 -6.58 13.96 15.84
N TRP A 689 -7.23 13.97 14.67
CA TRP A 689 -7.06 15.00 13.66
C TRP A 689 -7.93 16.21 13.98
N LYS A 690 -7.37 17.42 13.90
CA LYS A 690 -8.05 18.66 14.26
C LYS A 690 -7.72 19.79 13.29
N CYS A 691 -8.74 20.43 12.76
CA CYS A 691 -8.57 21.61 11.92
C CYS A 691 -8.02 22.78 12.77
N PRO A 692 -6.90 23.39 12.36
CA PRO A 692 -6.31 24.50 13.13
C PRO A 692 -7.17 25.77 13.11
N GLN A 693 -8.03 25.95 12.09
CA GLN A 693 -8.85 27.17 11.95
C GLN A 693 -10.16 27.09 12.74
N CYS A 694 -10.94 26.00 12.61
CA CYS A 694 -12.27 25.91 13.23
C CYS A 694 -12.37 24.88 14.35
N GLY A 695 -11.30 24.10 14.61
CA GLY A 695 -11.30 23.09 15.65
C GLY A 695 -12.10 21.82 15.31
N ASN A 696 -12.58 21.65 14.06
CA ASN A 696 -13.29 20.45 13.66
C ASN A 696 -12.42 19.19 13.88
N THR A 697 -13.02 18.15 14.48
CA THR A 697 -12.38 16.84 14.74
C THR A 697 -13.12 15.68 14.06
N ASP A 698 -14.20 15.98 13.35
CA ASP A 698 -14.96 15.00 12.60
C ASP A 698 -14.22 14.65 11.29
N GLN A 699 -13.63 13.46 11.25
CA GLN A 699 -12.85 13.01 10.09
C GLN A 699 -13.69 12.87 8.81
N ASP A 700 -14.98 12.61 8.91
CA ASP A 700 -15.89 12.55 7.76
C ASP A 700 -16.09 13.93 7.11
N LYS A 701 -15.71 15.01 7.81
CA LYS A 701 -15.77 16.38 7.33
C LYS A 701 -14.40 17.01 7.08
N MET A 702 -13.40 16.18 6.85
CA MET A 702 -12.07 16.62 6.42
C MET A 702 -11.50 15.65 5.39
N ASN A 703 -10.69 16.19 4.49
CA ASN A 703 -9.88 15.41 3.57
C ASN A 703 -8.43 15.54 4.03
N VAL A 704 -7.90 14.49 4.61
CA VAL A 704 -6.51 14.43 5.06
C VAL A 704 -5.77 13.42 4.22
N ALA A 705 -4.69 13.84 3.60
CA ALA A 705 -3.84 12.97 2.80
C ALA A 705 -2.42 12.96 3.36
N ARG A 706 -1.89 11.77 3.62
CA ARG A 706 -0.51 11.57 4.11
C ARG A 706 0.16 10.43 3.38
N ARG A 707 1.43 10.61 3.11
CA ARG A 707 2.27 9.50 2.66
C ARG A 707 2.49 8.50 3.78
N THR A 708 2.21 7.25 3.47
CA THR A 708 2.49 6.12 4.35
C THR A 708 3.14 5.02 3.53
N CYS A 709 4.44 4.86 3.70
CA CYS A 709 5.17 3.76 3.09
C CYS A 709 5.11 3.68 1.55
N GLY A 710 5.15 4.82 0.87
CA GLY A 710 5.22 4.88 -0.59
C GLY A 710 3.86 4.98 -1.31
N TYR A 711 2.76 5.12 -0.59
CA TYR A 711 1.44 5.44 -1.14
C TYR A 711 0.72 6.48 -0.26
N ILE A 712 -0.39 7.00 -0.74
CA ILE A 712 -1.19 7.99 -0.03
C ILE A 712 -2.32 7.29 0.73
N GLY A 713 -2.35 7.48 2.06
CA GLY A 713 -3.48 7.15 2.89
C GLY A 713 -4.40 8.37 3.07
N THR A 714 -5.70 8.18 3.05
CA THR A 714 -6.67 9.28 3.00
C THR A 714 -7.70 9.31 4.11
N GLN A 715 -7.90 8.24 4.90
CA GLN A 715 -9.01 8.20 5.85
C GLN A 715 -8.66 7.63 7.22
N PHE A 716 -8.14 6.41 7.30
CA PHE A 716 -8.03 5.68 8.55
C PHE A 716 -6.57 5.31 8.86
N TRP A 717 -6.11 5.68 10.05
CA TRP A 717 -4.78 5.30 10.55
C TRP A 717 -4.87 4.76 11.96
N ASN A 718 -4.11 3.70 12.26
CA ASN A 718 -3.94 3.25 13.64
C ASN A 718 -3.17 4.29 14.49
N GLN A 719 -3.28 4.20 15.81
CA GLN A 719 -2.67 5.16 16.72
C GLN A 719 -1.14 5.22 16.61
N GLY A 720 -0.50 4.08 16.30
CA GLY A 720 0.95 4.04 16.08
C GLY A 720 1.37 4.79 14.83
N ARG A 721 0.63 4.62 13.72
CA ARG A 721 0.88 5.37 12.48
C ARG A 721 0.57 6.86 12.64
N THR A 722 -0.49 7.19 13.35
CA THR A 722 -0.85 8.59 13.67
C THR A 722 0.26 9.25 14.51
N GLN A 723 0.83 8.53 15.49
CA GLN A 723 1.97 9.00 16.27
C GLN A 723 3.21 9.20 15.39
N GLU A 724 3.52 8.25 14.53
CA GLU A 724 4.66 8.34 13.61
C GLU A 724 4.54 9.57 12.70
N ILE A 725 3.36 9.84 12.12
CA ILE A 725 3.12 11.03 11.29
C ILE A 725 3.28 12.32 12.12
N LYS A 726 2.78 12.33 13.36
CA LYS A 726 2.93 13.48 14.26
C LYS A 726 4.38 13.77 14.63
N ASP A 727 5.18 12.70 14.80
CA ASP A 727 6.57 12.79 15.24
C ASP A 727 7.55 13.17 14.11
N ARG A 728 7.10 13.21 12.85
CA ARG A 728 7.96 13.54 11.70
C ARG A 728 8.52 14.94 11.79
N VAL A 729 9.84 15.06 11.69
CA VAL A 729 10.53 16.35 11.53
C VAL A 729 10.61 16.74 10.05
N LEU A 730 10.66 18.02 9.77
CA LEU A 730 10.86 18.56 8.42
C LEU A 730 12.34 18.46 8.04
N HIS A 731 12.60 18.20 6.76
CA HIS A 731 13.95 18.06 6.21
C HIS A 731 14.38 19.26 5.34
N LEU A 732 13.45 20.20 5.05
CA LEU A 732 13.70 21.46 4.35
C LEU A 732 13.23 22.65 5.14
#